data_3d6e683174e1ebe0b33eee3525bd91ef
#
_entry.id   3d6e683174e1ebe0b33eee3525bd91ef
#
_cell.length_a   1.000
_cell.length_b   1.000
_cell.length_c   1.000
_cell.angle_alpha   90.00
_cell.angle_beta   90.00
_cell.angle_gamma   90.00
#
_symmetry.space_group_name_H-M   'P 1'
#
loop_
_entity.id
_entity.type
_entity.pdbx_description
1 polymer ?
#
loop_
_entity_poly.entity_id
_entity_poly.type
_entity_poly.pdbx_seq_one_letter_code
_entity_poly.pdbx_strand_id
1 'polypeptide(L)'
;MKKLTGNQTRALFLEYFKKQGHMVEPSASLIPHDDPTLLWINAGVAALKKYFDGSEKPACNRITNAQKSIRTNDIENVGKTARHHTFFEMLGNFSIGDYFKTEAIHFAWEFLTGEEWLAFDKDKLYITVYTDDADAYNVWTKECGVDSSHILKTADNFWEIGAGPGGPDSEIFYDRGEKYDPDHIGERLFFEEMENDRYVEIWNIVFSQFDCDPTIDRKDYKELPHKNIDTGMGLERITSIIQEGETNFDTDLFLPIIHATEELADVKYAEDKMAYRVIADHIRTVTFALSDGAMFDRAGRGYVLRRILRRAVRYGKNIGIDKPFLYTLVDVVVDNMKEFYDYLPEKAEFVKEAVKKEEVAFHKTLSQGEKKIKDVIAHSDNKMIDGSTAFMLYDTYGFPLELTIEIAEESGFTVDSEGFQVEMKAQQDRARAARGERESMASQKIDLMDFTTPSTFVYDTAPCKTTVVGLFKDGEKVDELTDEGEIIVETTNFYAEMGGQCADTGSAHSDQFDAEVTNVLKAPNGQHLHYIKLTSGSVHVGDTVELTVDTARRALIENNHTATHLLDAALKNVLGAHVGQAGSYLDENRLRFDFTHPSKMTKEELTAVEDMVNEYIFKGVDVDVKEMPKEEAISAGATALFDEKYGDVVRVVRVGDFSVELCGGTHVSNTAKIGLFKIEMETSVGSGVRRIEAVTNVRAYKALRKSEETLEEVGTVLKANDFNKIVEKAESTMTTLNTMKKEIETLTSKLNALEAKNQASQVEEVNGVKFLYTHVEKDNAAAKQMAFDFRDQLGSGVVVVTSTFEGKNSYFVGITKDLTNTYKAGVLVKAMNEVLDGRGGGKPDFAQGGAPTLDKIDEAVAAVKSKL
;
A
#
# COMPACT_ATOMS: atom_id res chain seq x y z
N MET A 1 31.11 9.03 -32.83
CA MET A 1 29.97 8.60 -31.98
C MET A 1 28.67 8.68 -32.77
N LYS A 2 27.84 7.62 -32.75
CA LYS A 2 26.54 7.59 -33.44
C LYS A 2 25.50 8.37 -32.62
N LYS A 3 24.54 8.99 -33.32
CA LYS A 3 23.37 9.61 -32.64
C LYS A 3 22.24 8.60 -32.60
N LEU A 4 21.84 8.17 -31.41
CA LEU A 4 20.85 7.13 -31.19
C LEU A 4 19.84 7.59 -30.14
N THR A 5 18.62 7.08 -30.25
CA THR A 5 17.63 7.17 -29.17
C THR A 5 17.93 6.13 -28.06
N GLY A 6 17.33 6.27 -26.88
CA GLY A 6 17.45 5.28 -25.84
C GLY A 6 16.97 3.89 -26.29
N ASN A 7 15.83 3.80 -26.99
CA ASN A 7 15.32 2.56 -27.58
C ASN A 7 16.29 1.95 -28.60
N GLN A 8 16.90 2.78 -29.45
CA GLN A 8 17.91 2.31 -30.43
C GLN A 8 19.19 1.84 -29.74
N THR A 9 19.64 2.52 -28.67
CA THR A 9 20.81 2.13 -27.91
C THR A 9 20.61 0.77 -27.24
N ARG A 10 19.46 0.55 -26.61
CA ARG A 10 19.07 -0.74 -26.03
C ARG A 10 19.04 -1.84 -27.08
N ALA A 11 18.39 -1.60 -28.19
CA ALA A 11 18.28 -2.58 -29.29
C ALA A 11 19.66 -2.93 -29.86
N LEU A 12 20.55 -1.93 -30.05
CA LEU A 12 21.90 -2.12 -30.56
C LEU A 12 22.75 -2.99 -29.63
N PHE A 13 22.65 -2.78 -28.30
CA PHE A 13 23.35 -3.60 -27.32
C PHE A 13 22.91 -5.06 -27.38
N LEU A 14 21.62 -5.31 -27.37
CA LEU A 14 21.07 -6.67 -27.45
C LEU A 14 21.42 -7.35 -28.77
N GLU A 15 21.41 -6.60 -29.88
CA GLU A 15 21.80 -7.13 -31.19
C GLU A 15 23.29 -7.50 -31.22
N TYR A 16 24.15 -6.66 -30.65
CA TYR A 16 25.58 -6.94 -30.57
C TYR A 16 25.85 -8.26 -29.86
N PHE A 17 25.34 -8.41 -28.62
CA PHE A 17 25.58 -9.62 -27.84
C PHE A 17 24.90 -10.85 -28.43
N LYS A 18 23.75 -10.69 -29.09
CA LYS A 18 23.15 -11.77 -29.87
C LYS A 18 24.07 -12.28 -30.97
N LYS A 19 24.78 -11.38 -31.66
CA LYS A 19 25.80 -11.75 -32.69
C LYS A 19 27.02 -12.43 -32.03
N GLN A 20 27.32 -12.17 -30.78
CA GLN A 20 28.37 -12.85 -30.00
C GLN A 20 27.87 -14.18 -29.38
N GLY A 21 26.69 -14.66 -29.77
CA GLY A 21 26.13 -15.94 -29.34
C GLY A 21 25.39 -15.93 -28.02
N HIS A 22 25.02 -14.79 -27.49
CA HIS A 22 24.19 -14.66 -26.28
C HIS A 22 22.71 -14.85 -26.61
N MET A 23 22.02 -15.56 -25.73
CA MET A 23 20.57 -15.61 -25.69
C MET A 23 20.04 -14.30 -25.11
N VAL A 24 19.10 -13.69 -25.81
CA VAL A 24 18.41 -12.50 -25.28
C VAL A 24 17.33 -12.95 -24.31
N GLU A 25 17.50 -12.64 -23.04
CA GLU A 25 16.55 -12.95 -21.98
C GLU A 25 15.63 -11.74 -21.75
N PRO A 26 14.31 -11.91 -21.65
CA PRO A 26 13.41 -10.83 -21.27
C PRO A 26 13.76 -10.24 -19.89
N SER A 27 13.49 -8.95 -19.72
CA SER A 27 13.63 -8.32 -18.40
C SER A 27 12.72 -9.01 -17.37
N ALA A 28 13.29 -9.45 -16.27
CA ALA A 28 12.51 -9.96 -15.15
C ALA A 28 11.61 -8.88 -14.54
N SER A 29 10.61 -9.31 -13.78
CA SER A 29 9.79 -8.41 -12.96
C SER A 29 10.68 -7.65 -11.96
N LEU A 30 10.29 -6.41 -11.65
CA LEU A 30 10.90 -5.63 -10.56
C LEU A 30 10.69 -6.25 -9.18
N ILE A 31 9.72 -7.14 -9.06
CA ILE A 31 9.41 -7.86 -7.82
C ILE A 31 10.24 -9.14 -7.81
N PRO A 32 11.20 -9.29 -6.87
CA PRO A 32 11.92 -10.55 -6.72
C PRO A 32 10.96 -11.66 -6.27
N HIS A 33 11.00 -12.80 -6.96
CA HIS A 33 10.17 -13.97 -6.63
C HIS A 33 10.88 -14.95 -5.70
N ASP A 34 12.19 -15.11 -5.83
CA ASP A 34 12.96 -16.17 -5.16
C ASP A 34 13.96 -15.64 -4.12
N ASP A 35 14.01 -14.34 -3.85
CA ASP A 35 14.91 -13.73 -2.88
C ASP A 35 14.18 -12.80 -1.89
N PRO A 36 13.86 -13.27 -0.68
CA PRO A 36 13.18 -12.47 0.35
C PRO A 36 14.07 -11.37 0.93
N THR A 37 15.38 -11.37 0.65
CA THR A 37 16.32 -10.34 1.12
C THR A 37 16.27 -9.08 0.28
N LEU A 38 15.80 -9.18 -0.97
CA LEU A 38 15.67 -8.06 -1.88
C LEU A 38 14.27 -7.46 -1.86
N LEU A 39 14.21 -6.15 -1.68
CA LEU A 39 12.94 -5.42 -1.79
C LEU A 39 12.52 -5.26 -3.25
N TRP A 40 13.48 -5.01 -4.13
CA TRP A 40 13.35 -4.83 -5.56
C TRP A 40 14.50 -5.48 -6.31
N ILE A 41 14.29 -5.91 -7.55
CA ILE A 41 15.39 -6.21 -8.45
C ILE A 41 16.17 -4.91 -8.70
N ASN A 42 17.45 -4.90 -8.36
CA ASN A 42 18.32 -3.71 -8.31
C ASN A 42 19.55 -3.79 -9.20
N ALA A 43 19.74 -4.92 -9.89
CA ALA A 43 20.84 -5.18 -10.80
C ALA A 43 20.47 -6.29 -11.80
N GLY A 44 21.22 -6.40 -12.88
CA GLY A 44 21.03 -7.43 -13.90
C GLY A 44 21.19 -8.85 -13.36
N VAL A 45 22.24 -9.07 -12.56
CA VAL A 45 22.54 -10.37 -11.95
C VAL A 45 21.51 -10.79 -10.92
N ALA A 46 20.81 -9.87 -10.28
CA ALA A 46 19.83 -10.20 -9.24
C ALA A 46 18.70 -11.12 -9.76
N ALA A 47 18.33 -10.98 -11.02
CA ALA A 47 17.35 -11.85 -11.67
C ALA A 47 17.93 -13.21 -12.12
N LEU A 48 19.27 -13.33 -12.20
CA LEU A 48 19.99 -14.50 -12.73
C LEU A 48 20.79 -15.26 -11.64
N LYS A 49 20.63 -14.87 -10.37
CA LYS A 49 21.43 -15.39 -9.23
C LYS A 49 21.50 -16.92 -9.19
N LYS A 50 20.38 -17.60 -9.46
CA LYS A 50 20.25 -19.07 -9.52
C LYS A 50 21.17 -19.74 -10.55
N TYR A 51 21.58 -19.05 -11.58
CA TYR A 51 22.54 -19.55 -12.57
C TYR A 51 23.98 -19.38 -12.09
N PHE A 52 24.25 -18.30 -11.34
CA PHE A 52 25.58 -18.00 -10.82
C PHE A 52 25.95 -18.88 -9.62
N ASP A 53 24.97 -19.22 -8.77
CA ASP A 53 25.20 -20.13 -7.62
C ASP A 53 25.11 -21.60 -8.00
N GLY A 54 24.69 -21.89 -9.24
CA GLY A 54 24.59 -23.26 -9.77
C GLY A 54 23.36 -24.04 -9.30
N SER A 55 22.40 -23.40 -8.63
CA SER A 55 21.14 -24.04 -8.21
C SER A 55 20.25 -24.41 -9.39
N GLU A 56 20.39 -23.68 -10.49
CA GLU A 56 19.68 -23.94 -11.76
C GLU A 56 20.65 -23.85 -12.94
N LYS A 57 20.44 -24.63 -14.00
CA LYS A 57 21.22 -24.54 -15.22
C LYS A 57 20.51 -23.66 -16.25
N PRO A 58 21.18 -22.63 -16.81
CA PRO A 58 20.60 -21.81 -17.84
C PRO A 58 20.40 -22.59 -19.14
N ALA A 59 19.42 -22.20 -19.93
CA ALA A 59 19.22 -22.74 -21.29
C ALA A 59 20.39 -22.41 -22.22
N CYS A 60 21.08 -21.31 -21.99
CA CYS A 60 22.29 -20.90 -22.68
C CYS A 60 23.28 -20.30 -21.67
N ASN A 61 24.56 -20.67 -21.76
CA ASN A 61 25.60 -20.15 -20.85
C ASN A 61 25.98 -18.68 -21.13
N ARG A 62 25.57 -18.12 -22.26
CA ARG A 62 25.72 -16.72 -22.66
C ARG A 62 24.36 -16.06 -22.66
N ILE A 63 24.14 -15.12 -21.77
CA ILE A 63 22.87 -14.40 -21.64
C ILE A 63 23.12 -12.91 -21.81
N THR A 64 22.17 -12.20 -22.41
CA THR A 64 22.14 -10.74 -22.45
C THR A 64 20.72 -10.23 -22.20
N ASN A 65 20.57 -9.15 -21.47
CA ASN A 65 19.28 -8.53 -21.23
C ASN A 65 19.37 -7.01 -21.06
N ALA A 66 18.20 -6.37 -21.02
CA ALA A 66 18.01 -5.01 -20.54
C ALA A 66 17.11 -5.10 -19.31
N GLN A 67 17.73 -5.19 -18.13
CA GLN A 67 17.02 -5.44 -16.89
C GLN A 67 16.51 -4.16 -16.26
N LYS A 68 15.19 -4.10 -16.02
CA LYS A 68 14.55 -3.09 -15.18
C LYS A 68 15.10 -3.20 -13.76
N SER A 69 15.47 -2.08 -13.16
CA SER A 69 16.06 -2.07 -11.83
C SER A 69 15.53 -0.89 -11.01
N ILE A 70 15.30 -1.11 -9.72
CA ILE A 70 14.93 -0.05 -8.77
C ILE A 70 15.98 -0.01 -7.65
N ARG A 71 16.55 1.18 -7.44
CA ARG A 71 17.43 1.52 -6.30
C ARG A 71 16.78 2.65 -5.50
N THR A 72 16.58 2.41 -4.22
CA THR A 72 15.88 3.36 -3.33
C THR A 72 16.80 4.06 -2.34
N ASN A 73 18.07 3.66 -2.28
CA ASN A 73 19.08 4.28 -1.43
C ASN A 73 19.42 5.70 -1.88
N ASP A 74 19.22 6.01 -3.16
CA ASP A 74 19.58 7.27 -3.79
C ASP A 74 18.37 8.21 -4.04
N ILE A 75 17.22 7.94 -3.43
CA ILE A 75 15.99 8.75 -3.64
C ILE A 75 16.26 10.25 -3.41
N GLU A 76 17.00 10.59 -2.36
CA GLU A 76 17.31 11.97 -1.98
C GLU A 76 18.25 12.66 -2.99
N ASN A 77 19.02 11.89 -3.76
CA ASN A 77 19.94 12.38 -4.77
C ASN A 77 19.27 12.62 -6.13
N VAL A 78 18.09 12.04 -6.34
CA VAL A 78 17.32 12.21 -7.59
C VAL A 78 16.92 13.67 -7.77
N GLY A 79 17.28 14.21 -8.92
CA GLY A 79 17.06 15.61 -9.30
C GLY A 79 18.20 16.55 -8.89
N LYS A 80 18.97 16.22 -7.83
CA LYS A 80 20.14 16.99 -7.36
C LYS A 80 21.39 16.69 -8.19
N THR A 81 21.62 15.44 -8.49
CA THR A 81 22.76 14.99 -9.29
C THR A 81 22.36 14.74 -10.74
N ALA A 82 23.37 14.64 -11.61
CA ALA A 82 23.16 14.41 -13.04
C ALA A 82 22.75 12.97 -13.39
N ARG A 83 22.97 11.99 -12.48
CA ARG A 83 23.04 10.55 -12.82
C ARG A 83 22.21 9.61 -11.91
N HIS A 84 21.67 10.05 -10.78
CA HIS A 84 20.92 9.17 -9.88
C HIS A 84 19.45 9.05 -10.25
N HIS A 85 18.97 7.82 -10.24
CA HIS A 85 17.59 7.44 -10.57
C HIS A 85 17.05 6.43 -9.56
N THR A 86 15.74 6.45 -9.33
CA THR A 86 15.06 5.37 -8.61
C THR A 86 14.76 4.19 -9.52
N PHE A 87 14.40 4.43 -10.77
CA PHE A 87 14.23 3.43 -11.81
C PHE A 87 15.23 3.66 -12.95
N PHE A 88 15.92 2.63 -13.36
CA PHE A 88 16.85 2.65 -14.50
C PHE A 88 16.89 1.28 -15.16
N GLU A 89 17.43 1.26 -16.39
CA GLU A 89 17.66 0.02 -17.12
C GLU A 89 19.15 -0.33 -17.12
N MET A 90 19.46 -1.54 -16.68
CA MET A 90 20.81 -2.10 -16.72
C MET A 90 20.94 -3.04 -17.91
N LEU A 91 21.77 -2.66 -18.86
CA LEU A 91 22.14 -3.49 -20.00
C LEU A 91 23.25 -4.44 -19.57
N GLY A 92 23.01 -5.75 -19.62
CA GLY A 92 23.92 -6.75 -19.11
C GLY A 92 24.25 -7.83 -20.12
N ASN A 93 25.51 -8.29 -20.09
CA ASN A 93 25.93 -9.53 -20.72
C ASN A 93 26.56 -10.42 -19.66
N PHE A 94 26.19 -11.68 -19.68
CA PHE A 94 26.52 -12.65 -18.64
C PHE A 94 27.13 -13.91 -19.25
N SER A 95 28.13 -14.45 -18.58
CA SER A 95 28.73 -15.76 -18.90
C SER A 95 28.64 -16.67 -17.69
N ILE A 96 28.00 -17.79 -17.84
CA ILE A 96 27.87 -18.82 -16.82
C ILE A 96 28.84 -19.95 -17.13
N GLY A 97 30.10 -19.78 -16.68
CA GLY A 97 31.17 -20.78 -16.93
C GLY A 97 31.55 -21.00 -18.39
N ASP A 98 31.34 -20.03 -19.29
CA ASP A 98 31.71 -20.12 -20.72
C ASP A 98 32.95 -19.27 -20.99
N TYR A 99 32.82 -17.94 -21.15
CA TYR A 99 33.92 -17.03 -21.33
C TYR A 99 34.23 -16.25 -20.04
N PHE A 100 35.41 -15.62 -19.99
CA PHE A 100 35.85 -14.89 -18.83
C PHE A 100 36.46 -13.51 -19.21
N LYS A 101 37.40 -12.99 -18.43
CA LYS A 101 37.98 -11.62 -18.52
C LYS A 101 38.32 -11.15 -19.93
N THR A 102 39.08 -11.94 -20.67
CA THR A 102 39.61 -11.55 -21.96
C THR A 102 38.48 -11.25 -22.94
N GLU A 103 37.59 -12.19 -23.14
CA GLU A 103 36.46 -12.01 -24.06
C GLU A 103 35.51 -10.90 -23.58
N ALA A 104 35.19 -10.82 -22.25
CA ALA A 104 34.33 -9.79 -21.72
C ALA A 104 34.84 -8.38 -21.99
N ILE A 105 36.16 -8.16 -21.78
CA ILE A 105 36.83 -6.88 -22.04
C ILE A 105 36.82 -6.58 -23.54
N HIS A 106 37.10 -7.56 -24.39
CA HIS A 106 37.08 -7.37 -25.85
C HIS A 106 35.70 -7.03 -26.34
N PHE A 107 34.64 -7.72 -25.86
CA PHE A 107 33.27 -7.39 -26.23
C PHE A 107 32.90 -5.95 -25.83
N ALA A 108 33.22 -5.54 -24.61
CA ALA A 108 32.94 -4.18 -24.16
C ALA A 108 33.68 -3.14 -25.01
N TRP A 109 34.97 -3.37 -25.28
CA TRP A 109 35.82 -2.46 -26.07
C TRP A 109 35.33 -2.35 -27.51
N GLU A 110 35.02 -3.48 -28.15
CA GLU A 110 34.48 -3.51 -29.51
C GLU A 110 33.12 -2.82 -29.60
N PHE A 111 32.22 -3.07 -28.66
CA PHE A 111 30.91 -2.42 -28.65
C PHE A 111 31.02 -0.90 -28.50
N LEU A 112 31.89 -0.41 -27.62
CA LEU A 112 32.04 1.03 -27.42
C LEU A 112 32.77 1.71 -28.58
N THR A 113 33.85 1.12 -29.11
CA THR A 113 34.74 1.79 -30.04
C THR A 113 34.57 1.39 -31.51
N GLY A 114 33.87 0.26 -31.79
CA GLY A 114 33.67 -0.24 -33.16
C GLY A 114 32.76 0.68 -33.98
N GLU A 115 33.17 0.93 -35.25
CA GLU A 115 32.42 1.81 -36.19
C GLU A 115 30.99 1.33 -36.46
N GLU A 116 30.78 0.01 -36.47
CA GLU A 116 29.45 -0.58 -36.63
C GLU A 116 28.55 -0.41 -35.38
N TRP A 117 29.15 -0.18 -34.23
CA TRP A 117 28.50 -0.09 -32.93
C TRP A 117 28.41 1.36 -32.46
N LEU A 118 28.89 1.72 -31.27
CA LEU A 118 28.75 3.07 -30.74
C LEU A 118 29.75 4.07 -31.30
N ALA A 119 30.93 3.61 -31.80
CA ALA A 119 31.97 4.41 -32.37
C ALA A 119 32.44 5.55 -31.46
N PHE A 120 32.66 5.26 -30.19
CA PHE A 120 33.21 6.22 -29.22
C PHE A 120 34.66 6.51 -29.52
N ASP A 121 35.10 7.72 -29.23
CA ASP A 121 36.49 8.12 -29.28
C ASP A 121 37.28 7.41 -28.17
N LYS A 122 38.28 6.65 -28.56
CA LYS A 122 39.11 5.86 -27.64
C LYS A 122 39.87 6.72 -26.63
N ASP A 123 40.26 7.92 -27.02
CA ASP A 123 40.99 8.86 -26.16
C ASP A 123 40.11 9.48 -25.08
N LYS A 124 38.77 9.24 -25.10
CA LYS A 124 37.84 9.67 -24.09
C LYS A 124 37.41 8.58 -23.10
N LEU A 125 37.97 7.37 -23.29
CA LEU A 125 37.66 6.24 -22.41
C LEU A 125 38.74 6.06 -21.37
N TYR A 126 38.35 6.03 -20.12
CA TYR A 126 39.19 5.80 -18.94
C TYR A 126 38.71 4.52 -18.25
N ILE A 127 39.65 3.76 -17.68
CA ILE A 127 39.41 2.41 -17.17
C ILE A 127 39.88 2.34 -15.72
N THR A 128 39.13 1.75 -14.85
CA THR A 128 39.61 1.31 -13.53
C THR A 128 39.78 -0.20 -13.51
N VAL A 129 40.77 -0.70 -12.78
CA VAL A 129 40.99 -2.14 -12.58
C VAL A 129 41.38 -2.40 -11.14
N TYR A 130 40.99 -3.57 -10.63
CA TYR A 130 41.41 -3.98 -9.29
C TYR A 130 42.95 -4.03 -9.17
N THR A 131 43.48 -3.55 -8.06
CA THR A 131 44.95 -3.38 -7.84
C THR A 131 45.76 -4.63 -8.16
N ASP A 132 45.26 -5.81 -7.80
CA ASP A 132 45.93 -7.09 -7.95
C ASP A 132 45.54 -7.85 -9.23
N ASP A 133 44.65 -7.26 -10.08
CA ASP A 133 44.20 -7.91 -11.34
C ASP A 133 45.10 -7.56 -12.52
N ALA A 134 46.25 -8.23 -12.55
CA ALA A 134 47.24 -8.06 -13.62
C ALA A 134 46.71 -8.57 -14.98
N ASP A 135 45.82 -9.55 -14.98
CA ASP A 135 45.26 -10.12 -16.21
C ASP A 135 44.37 -9.10 -16.90
N ALA A 136 43.40 -8.50 -16.19
CA ALA A 136 42.56 -7.47 -16.77
C ALA A 136 43.36 -6.26 -17.23
N TYR A 137 44.32 -5.80 -16.46
CA TYR A 137 45.23 -4.72 -16.85
C TYR A 137 46.01 -5.03 -18.17
N ASN A 138 46.51 -6.27 -18.33
CA ASN A 138 47.21 -6.69 -19.53
C ASN A 138 46.27 -6.75 -20.75
N VAL A 139 45.04 -7.24 -20.61
CA VAL A 139 44.08 -7.25 -21.69
C VAL A 139 43.76 -5.82 -22.15
N TRP A 140 43.47 -4.91 -21.24
CA TRP A 140 43.25 -3.51 -21.59
C TRP A 140 44.41 -2.86 -22.32
N THR A 141 45.66 -3.01 -21.78
CA THR A 141 46.82 -2.30 -22.33
C THR A 141 47.37 -2.95 -23.58
N LYS A 142 47.53 -4.29 -23.60
CA LYS A 142 48.24 -5.00 -24.67
C LYS A 142 47.34 -5.48 -25.79
N GLU A 143 46.06 -5.83 -25.50
CA GLU A 143 45.17 -6.40 -26.49
C GLU A 143 44.17 -5.35 -27.02
N CYS A 144 43.58 -4.55 -26.12
CA CYS A 144 42.71 -3.44 -26.51
C CYS A 144 43.44 -2.18 -26.90
N GLY A 145 44.70 -2.03 -26.48
CA GLY A 145 45.56 -0.90 -26.80
C GLY A 145 45.21 0.39 -26.05
N VAL A 146 44.63 0.28 -24.89
CA VAL A 146 44.34 1.44 -24.02
C VAL A 146 45.65 1.97 -23.49
N ASP A 147 45.85 3.30 -23.56
CA ASP A 147 47.05 3.93 -23.00
C ASP A 147 47.07 3.74 -21.49
N SER A 148 48.20 3.38 -20.93
CA SER A 148 48.35 3.18 -19.48
C SER A 148 48.10 4.45 -18.67
N SER A 149 48.19 5.65 -19.29
CA SER A 149 47.78 6.92 -18.69
C SER A 149 46.24 7.07 -18.52
N HIS A 150 45.42 6.22 -19.11
CA HIS A 150 43.99 6.21 -18.97
C HIS A 150 43.49 5.11 -18.02
N ILE A 151 44.43 4.43 -17.30
CA ILE A 151 44.06 3.32 -16.43
C ILE A 151 44.41 3.66 -14.97
N LEU A 152 43.40 3.61 -14.09
CA LEU A 152 43.59 3.68 -12.65
C LEU A 152 43.53 2.27 -12.03
N LYS A 153 44.45 1.97 -11.14
CA LYS A 153 44.42 0.77 -10.30
C LYS A 153 43.92 1.12 -8.91
N THR A 154 42.80 0.57 -8.52
CA THR A 154 42.21 0.85 -7.20
C THR A 154 41.76 -0.42 -6.50
N ALA A 155 41.79 -0.42 -5.18
CA ALA A 155 41.29 -1.53 -4.36
C ALA A 155 39.76 -1.57 -4.27
N ASP A 156 39.12 -0.51 -4.74
CA ASP A 156 37.64 -0.38 -4.71
C ASP A 156 36.99 -1.20 -5.83
N ASN A 157 37.72 -1.56 -6.89
CA ASN A 157 37.27 -2.41 -7.97
C ASN A 157 37.17 -3.90 -7.56
N PHE A 158 36.42 -4.16 -6.50
CA PHE A 158 36.08 -5.52 -6.07
C PHE A 158 34.62 -5.57 -5.67
N TRP A 159 33.80 -6.21 -6.50
CA TRP A 159 32.37 -6.27 -6.33
C TRP A 159 31.95 -7.45 -5.46
N GLU A 160 31.13 -7.19 -4.43
CA GLU A 160 30.56 -8.17 -3.52
C GLU A 160 29.23 -7.66 -2.96
N ILE A 161 28.22 -8.57 -2.82
CA ILE A 161 26.90 -8.25 -2.26
C ILE A 161 26.67 -8.93 -0.90
N GLY A 162 27.71 -9.12 -0.12
CA GLY A 162 27.70 -9.93 1.08
C GLY A 162 28.15 -11.35 0.78
N ALA A 163 27.43 -12.38 1.27
CA ALA A 163 27.76 -13.77 0.95
C ALA A 163 27.28 -14.15 -0.46
N GLY A 164 28.14 -14.86 -1.22
CA GLY A 164 27.85 -15.36 -2.54
C GLY A 164 28.82 -14.94 -3.65
N PRO A 165 28.44 -15.12 -4.94
CA PRO A 165 29.36 -14.88 -6.05
C PRO A 165 29.82 -13.42 -6.13
N GLY A 166 31.13 -13.21 -6.28
CA GLY A 166 31.75 -11.89 -6.44
C GLY A 166 33.18 -11.97 -6.94
N GLY A 167 33.84 -10.86 -7.05
CA GLY A 167 35.24 -10.79 -7.47
C GLY A 167 35.71 -9.41 -7.93
N PRO A 168 36.96 -9.32 -8.42
CA PRO A 168 37.46 -8.07 -8.99
C PRO A 168 36.60 -7.63 -10.18
N ASP A 169 36.56 -6.33 -10.42
CA ASP A 169 35.88 -5.75 -11.54
C ASP A 169 36.72 -4.70 -12.27
N SER A 170 36.23 -4.29 -13.41
CA SER A 170 36.81 -3.21 -14.20
C SER A 170 35.68 -2.31 -14.68
N GLU A 171 35.83 -1.02 -14.38
CA GLU A 171 34.85 -0.02 -14.79
C GLU A 171 35.34 0.82 -15.96
N ILE A 172 34.43 1.20 -16.81
CA ILE A 172 34.71 2.05 -17.98
C ILE A 172 34.03 3.40 -17.77
N PHE A 173 34.84 4.45 -17.82
CA PHE A 173 34.43 5.85 -17.69
C PHE A 173 34.55 6.58 -19.03
N TYR A 174 33.69 7.55 -19.25
CA TYR A 174 33.73 8.44 -20.39
C TYR A 174 34.08 9.87 -19.96
N ASP A 175 35.15 10.47 -20.51
CA ASP A 175 35.47 11.88 -20.36
C ASP A 175 34.55 12.76 -21.22
N ARG A 176 33.67 13.47 -20.58
CA ARG A 176 32.71 14.42 -21.18
C ARG A 176 33.36 15.75 -21.56
N GLY A 177 34.64 15.95 -21.16
CA GLY A 177 35.43 17.13 -21.47
C GLY A 177 35.37 18.26 -20.45
N GLU A 178 36.17 19.27 -20.69
CA GLU A 178 36.44 20.41 -19.79
C GLU A 178 35.16 21.20 -19.43
N LYS A 179 34.09 21.16 -20.21
CA LYS A 179 32.81 21.80 -19.92
C LYS A 179 32.24 21.34 -18.56
N TYR A 180 32.57 20.12 -18.15
CA TYR A 180 32.09 19.49 -16.92
C TYR A 180 33.12 19.50 -15.79
N ASP A 181 34.16 20.37 -15.91
CA ASP A 181 35.20 20.58 -14.92
C ASP A 181 35.39 22.10 -14.69
N PRO A 182 34.43 22.76 -14.02
CA PRO A 182 34.43 24.21 -13.83
C PRO A 182 35.61 24.71 -13.01
N ASP A 183 36.18 23.85 -12.17
CA ASP A 183 37.34 24.18 -11.32
C ASP A 183 38.70 23.89 -11.98
N HIS A 184 38.71 23.39 -13.22
CA HIS A 184 39.87 23.04 -14.01
C HIS A 184 40.84 22.07 -13.30
N ILE A 185 40.29 21.09 -12.58
CA ILE A 185 41.05 20.08 -11.82
C ILE A 185 41.74 19.10 -12.77
N GLY A 186 41.15 18.84 -13.93
CA GLY A 186 41.68 17.96 -14.98
C GLY A 186 41.57 16.49 -14.64
N GLU A 187 42.55 15.69 -15.07
CA GLU A 187 42.56 14.24 -14.88
C GLU A 187 42.63 13.79 -13.41
N ARG A 188 42.99 14.69 -12.49
CA ARG A 188 42.94 14.39 -11.07
C ARG A 188 41.52 14.02 -10.59
N LEU A 189 40.50 14.55 -11.23
CA LEU A 189 39.11 14.15 -10.97
C LEU A 189 38.91 12.63 -11.06
N PHE A 190 39.57 12.00 -12.03
CA PHE A 190 39.54 10.56 -12.23
C PHE A 190 40.54 9.82 -11.34
N PHE A 191 41.82 10.24 -11.34
CA PHE A 191 42.87 9.49 -10.64
C PHE A 191 42.83 9.60 -9.12
N GLU A 192 42.19 10.61 -8.56
CA GLU A 192 41.96 10.78 -7.12
C GLU A 192 40.51 10.40 -6.73
N GLU A 193 39.73 9.77 -7.62
CA GLU A 193 38.35 9.28 -7.41
C GLU A 193 37.45 10.36 -6.82
N MET A 194 37.60 11.62 -7.26
CA MET A 194 36.80 12.73 -6.79
C MET A 194 35.40 12.68 -7.41
N GLU A 195 34.37 13.00 -6.63
CA GLU A 195 33.00 13.12 -7.17
C GLU A 195 32.96 14.25 -8.22
N ASN A 196 32.54 13.90 -9.46
CA ASN A 196 32.51 14.84 -10.57
C ASN A 196 31.48 14.42 -11.64
N ASP A 197 31.17 15.34 -12.56
CA ASP A 197 30.31 15.11 -13.73
C ASP A 197 31.08 15.00 -15.05
N ARG A 198 32.41 15.10 -15.03
CA ARG A 198 33.30 14.99 -16.21
C ARG A 198 33.57 13.54 -16.58
N TYR A 199 34.07 12.75 -15.61
CA TYR A 199 34.36 11.33 -15.81
C TYR A 199 33.17 10.51 -15.29
N VAL A 200 32.33 10.03 -16.21
CA VAL A 200 31.11 9.31 -15.88
C VAL A 200 31.31 7.82 -16.12
N GLU A 201 31.19 7.02 -15.07
CA GLU A 201 31.13 5.55 -15.19
C GLU A 201 29.96 5.16 -16.08
N ILE A 202 30.21 4.43 -17.16
CA ILE A 202 29.22 3.98 -18.11
C ILE A 202 28.96 2.48 -18.06
N TRP A 203 29.99 1.70 -17.69
CA TRP A 203 29.89 0.24 -17.69
C TRP A 203 30.78 -0.37 -16.62
N ASN A 204 30.25 -1.32 -15.84
CA ASN A 204 31.03 -2.14 -14.92
C ASN A 204 31.06 -3.59 -15.42
N ILE A 205 32.25 -4.22 -15.41
CA ILE A 205 32.50 -5.61 -15.82
C ILE A 205 33.02 -6.38 -14.61
N VAL A 206 32.16 -7.19 -13.99
CA VAL A 206 32.49 -7.98 -12.81
C VAL A 206 33.00 -9.37 -13.23
N PHE A 207 34.13 -9.74 -12.70
CA PHE A 207 34.78 -11.04 -12.88
C PHE A 207 34.42 -11.93 -11.66
N SER A 208 33.21 -12.48 -11.65
CA SER A 208 32.69 -13.26 -10.56
C SER A 208 33.42 -14.62 -10.49
N GLN A 209 34.40 -14.70 -9.63
CA GLN A 209 35.30 -15.86 -9.50
C GLN A 209 35.41 -16.39 -8.08
N PHE A 210 34.90 -15.68 -7.07
CA PHE A 210 34.97 -16.07 -5.67
C PHE A 210 33.58 -16.26 -5.08
N ASP A 211 33.50 -17.19 -4.13
CA ASP A 211 32.39 -17.28 -3.18
C ASP A 211 32.74 -16.38 -1.99
N CYS A 212 32.22 -15.16 -2.02
CA CYS A 212 32.51 -14.12 -1.04
C CYS A 212 31.83 -14.42 0.28
N ASP A 213 32.56 -14.20 1.37
CA ASP A 213 32.07 -14.33 2.75
C ASP A 213 32.52 -13.09 3.55
N PRO A 214 31.64 -12.17 3.88
CA PRO A 214 31.98 -10.92 4.57
C PRO A 214 32.54 -11.11 5.98
N THR A 215 32.56 -12.37 6.50
CA THR A 215 33.07 -12.69 7.82
C THR A 215 34.58 -13.02 7.82
N ILE A 216 35.19 -13.15 6.64
CA ILE A 216 36.62 -13.47 6.46
C ILE A 216 37.29 -12.44 5.53
N ASP A 217 38.63 -12.41 5.53
CA ASP A 217 39.40 -11.52 4.62
C ASP A 217 39.21 -11.96 3.15
N ARG A 218 39.16 -10.99 2.21
CA ARG A 218 39.05 -11.25 0.75
C ARG A 218 40.10 -12.24 0.21
N LYS A 219 41.34 -12.22 0.74
CA LYS A 219 42.41 -13.13 0.34
C LYS A 219 42.11 -14.60 0.67
N ASP A 220 41.19 -14.87 1.57
CA ASP A 220 40.80 -16.20 2.04
C ASP A 220 39.51 -16.70 1.38
N TYR A 221 38.92 -15.93 0.44
CA TYR A 221 37.75 -16.33 -0.32
C TYR A 221 38.05 -17.55 -1.18
N LYS A 222 37.10 -18.46 -1.25
CA LYS A 222 37.21 -19.67 -2.08
C LYS A 222 36.86 -19.32 -3.53
N GLU A 223 37.60 -19.93 -4.48
CA GLU A 223 37.21 -19.81 -5.88
C GLU A 223 35.90 -20.57 -6.13
N LEU A 224 35.03 -19.96 -6.98
CA LEU A 224 33.81 -20.61 -7.48
C LEU A 224 34.21 -21.81 -8.37
N PRO A 225 33.35 -22.87 -8.43
CA PRO A 225 33.55 -24.03 -9.32
C PRO A 225 33.67 -23.59 -10.80
N HIS A 226 32.97 -22.55 -11.18
CA HIS A 226 32.99 -21.92 -12.49
C HIS A 226 33.19 -20.42 -12.35
N LYS A 227 34.01 -19.83 -13.21
CA LYS A 227 34.21 -18.40 -13.31
C LYS A 227 33.13 -17.81 -14.19
N ASN A 228 32.49 -16.76 -13.73
CA ASN A 228 31.35 -16.14 -14.40
C ASN A 228 31.65 -14.68 -14.74
N ILE A 229 30.93 -14.15 -15.70
CA ILE A 229 30.91 -12.71 -16.03
C ILE A 229 29.54 -12.15 -15.72
N ASP A 230 29.54 -11.05 -14.96
CA ASP A 230 28.40 -10.17 -14.74
C ASP A 230 28.77 -8.77 -15.21
N THR A 231 27.95 -8.16 -16.05
CA THR A 231 28.19 -6.78 -16.48
C THR A 231 26.96 -5.89 -16.34
N GLY A 232 27.18 -4.62 -16.09
CA GLY A 232 26.10 -3.64 -16.00
C GLY A 232 26.46 -2.31 -16.64
N MET A 233 25.81 -1.99 -17.78
CA MET A 233 25.87 -0.69 -18.41
C MET A 233 24.54 0.06 -18.23
N GLY A 234 24.56 1.23 -17.59
CA GLY A 234 23.36 2.04 -17.39
C GLY A 234 22.84 2.63 -18.71
N LEU A 235 21.63 2.25 -19.13
CA LEU A 235 21.02 2.77 -20.35
C LEU A 235 20.89 4.30 -20.31
N GLU A 236 20.43 4.87 -19.20
CA GLU A 236 20.25 6.30 -19.04
C GLU A 236 21.58 7.05 -19.13
N ARG A 237 22.64 6.49 -18.52
CA ARG A 237 24.00 7.09 -18.55
C ARG A 237 24.58 7.10 -19.97
N ILE A 238 24.57 5.95 -20.63
CA ILE A 238 25.13 5.83 -21.98
C ILE A 238 24.33 6.66 -22.99
N THR A 239 23.00 6.74 -22.84
CA THR A 239 22.13 7.56 -23.68
C THR A 239 22.44 9.05 -23.51
N SER A 240 22.70 9.51 -22.28
CA SER A 240 23.05 10.92 -22.05
C SER A 240 24.35 11.33 -22.74
N ILE A 241 25.32 10.43 -22.80
CA ILE A 241 26.57 10.68 -23.52
C ILE A 241 26.34 10.70 -25.04
N ILE A 242 25.58 9.73 -25.56
CA ILE A 242 25.27 9.62 -27.00
C ILE A 242 24.48 10.85 -27.49
N GLN A 243 23.60 11.38 -26.68
CA GLN A 243 22.76 12.54 -27.01
C GLN A 243 23.37 13.88 -26.56
N GLU A 244 24.58 13.85 -25.98
CA GLU A 244 25.29 15.04 -25.45
C GLU A 244 24.46 15.84 -24.43
N GLY A 245 23.60 15.13 -23.66
CA GLY A 245 22.77 15.72 -22.60
C GLY A 245 23.60 16.25 -21.44
N GLU A 246 23.20 17.36 -20.82
CA GLU A 246 23.87 17.84 -19.59
C GLU A 246 23.77 16.84 -18.46
N THR A 247 22.62 16.18 -18.37
CA THR A 247 22.32 15.13 -17.39
C THR A 247 21.58 13.98 -18.07
N ASN A 248 21.39 12.88 -17.36
CA ASN A 248 20.55 11.78 -17.85
C ASN A 248 19.12 12.23 -18.16
N PHE A 249 18.62 13.26 -17.47
CA PHE A 249 17.28 13.81 -17.66
C PHE A 249 17.12 14.61 -18.96
N ASP A 250 18.20 15.01 -19.59
CA ASP A 250 18.18 15.77 -20.85
C ASP A 250 18.20 14.84 -22.08
N THR A 251 17.60 13.67 -21.96
CA THR A 251 17.52 12.63 -23.00
C THR A 251 16.07 12.35 -23.40
N ASP A 252 15.91 11.65 -24.52
CA ASP A 252 14.60 11.20 -25.01
C ASP A 252 13.88 10.23 -24.07
N LEU A 253 14.59 9.66 -23.08
CA LEU A 253 14.00 8.82 -22.05
C LEU A 253 13.20 9.63 -21.01
N PHE A 254 13.52 10.92 -20.79
CA PHE A 254 12.92 11.78 -19.77
C PHE A 254 12.25 13.04 -20.33
N LEU A 255 12.79 13.65 -21.38
CA LEU A 255 12.29 14.90 -21.93
C LEU A 255 10.79 14.88 -22.28
N PRO A 256 10.22 13.80 -22.85
CA PRO A 256 8.78 13.74 -23.09
C PRO A 256 7.94 13.91 -21.82
N ILE A 257 8.38 13.34 -20.70
CA ILE A 257 7.69 13.44 -19.41
C ILE A 257 7.87 14.84 -18.82
N ILE A 258 9.08 15.40 -18.92
CA ILE A 258 9.38 16.77 -18.48
C ILE A 258 8.52 17.78 -19.24
N HIS A 259 8.44 17.67 -20.57
CA HIS A 259 7.64 18.58 -21.41
C HIS A 259 6.13 18.43 -21.10
N ALA A 260 5.63 17.22 -20.95
CA ALA A 260 4.24 17.01 -20.56
C ALA A 260 3.92 17.59 -19.17
N THR A 261 4.88 17.53 -18.24
CA THR A 261 4.74 18.16 -16.92
C THR A 261 4.75 19.69 -17.04
N GLU A 262 5.60 20.25 -17.91
CA GLU A 262 5.72 21.69 -18.14
C GLU A 262 4.43 22.30 -18.71
N GLU A 263 3.66 21.53 -19.49
CA GLU A 263 2.34 21.98 -19.98
C GLU A 263 1.30 22.12 -18.85
N LEU A 264 1.51 21.47 -17.73
CA LEU A 264 0.60 21.47 -16.58
C LEU A 264 1.01 22.45 -15.47
N ALA A 265 2.25 22.94 -15.50
CA ALA A 265 2.87 23.70 -14.43
C ALA A 265 2.87 25.23 -14.72
N ASP A 266 2.91 26.03 -13.65
CA ASP A 266 3.04 27.50 -13.74
C ASP A 266 4.52 27.93 -13.88
N VAL A 267 5.48 27.15 -13.35
CA VAL A 267 6.93 27.39 -13.36
C VAL A 267 7.54 26.59 -14.51
N LYS A 268 8.51 27.16 -15.22
CA LYS A 268 9.14 26.49 -16.35
C LYS A 268 10.29 25.56 -15.91
N TYR A 269 10.60 24.53 -16.72
CA TYR A 269 11.69 23.58 -16.46
C TYR A 269 13.03 24.29 -16.22
N ALA A 270 13.33 25.32 -16.98
CA ALA A 270 14.57 26.10 -16.83
C ALA A 270 14.67 26.83 -15.48
N GLU A 271 13.56 27.08 -14.79
CA GLU A 271 13.48 27.82 -13.52
C GLU A 271 13.61 26.87 -12.30
N ASP A 272 13.08 25.65 -12.40
CA ASP A 272 13.19 24.63 -11.36
C ASP A 272 13.43 23.24 -11.97
N LYS A 273 14.64 22.99 -12.45
CA LYS A 273 15.01 21.70 -13.06
C LYS A 273 14.81 20.52 -12.09
N MET A 274 15.04 20.74 -10.78
CA MET A 274 14.98 19.68 -9.78
C MET A 274 13.58 19.08 -9.67
N ALA A 275 12.55 19.90 -9.56
CA ALA A 275 11.17 19.45 -9.43
C ALA A 275 10.77 18.54 -10.61
N TYR A 276 11.07 18.96 -11.82
CA TYR A 276 10.75 18.21 -13.03
C TYR A 276 11.49 16.89 -13.15
N ARG A 277 12.76 16.85 -12.78
CA ARG A 277 13.61 15.64 -12.76
C ARG A 277 13.07 14.62 -11.77
N VAL A 278 12.70 15.07 -10.56
CA VAL A 278 12.07 14.21 -9.55
C VAL A 278 10.75 13.64 -10.06
N ILE A 279 9.89 14.46 -10.65
CA ILE A 279 8.60 14.02 -11.20
C ILE A 279 8.81 12.99 -12.31
N ALA A 280 9.73 13.26 -13.26
CA ALA A 280 9.98 12.39 -14.39
C ALA A 280 10.55 11.02 -13.96
N ASP A 281 11.53 11.00 -13.05
CA ASP A 281 12.08 9.77 -12.48
C ASP A 281 11.01 8.96 -11.74
N HIS A 282 10.29 9.63 -10.85
CA HIS A 282 9.39 8.96 -9.94
C HIS A 282 8.14 8.40 -10.65
N ILE A 283 7.61 9.08 -11.66
CA ILE A 283 6.49 8.52 -12.41
C ILE A 283 6.90 7.33 -13.28
N ARG A 284 8.14 7.30 -13.82
CA ARG A 284 8.68 6.10 -14.47
C ARG A 284 8.72 4.93 -13.49
N THR A 285 9.29 5.15 -12.31
CA THR A 285 9.40 4.13 -11.26
C THR A 285 8.04 3.57 -10.87
N VAL A 286 7.08 4.45 -10.57
CA VAL A 286 5.74 4.07 -10.15
C VAL A 286 5.01 3.31 -11.25
N THR A 287 5.12 3.77 -12.50
CA THR A 287 4.47 3.13 -13.65
C THR A 287 4.96 1.70 -13.83
N PHE A 288 6.27 1.49 -13.85
CA PHE A 288 6.84 0.15 -14.02
C PHE A 288 6.57 -0.77 -12.83
N ALA A 289 6.73 -0.27 -11.61
CA ALA A 289 6.51 -1.08 -10.41
C ALA A 289 5.05 -1.56 -10.29
N LEU A 290 4.08 -0.68 -10.56
CA LEU A 290 2.66 -1.05 -10.56
C LEU A 290 2.33 -2.00 -11.72
N SER A 291 2.92 -1.79 -12.89
CA SER A 291 2.73 -2.67 -14.06
C SER A 291 3.26 -4.08 -13.81
N ASP A 292 4.32 -4.21 -13.04
CA ASP A 292 4.91 -5.49 -12.61
C ASP A 292 4.17 -6.12 -11.42
N GLY A 293 3.10 -5.50 -10.91
CA GLY A 293 2.21 -6.05 -9.89
C GLY A 293 2.46 -5.52 -8.46
N ALA A 294 3.35 -4.57 -8.26
CA ALA A 294 3.47 -3.91 -6.97
C ALA A 294 2.22 -3.09 -6.65
N MET A 295 1.93 -2.89 -5.36
CA MET A 295 0.80 -2.10 -4.91
C MET A 295 1.25 -1.12 -3.83
N PHE A 296 0.57 0.03 -3.74
CA PHE A 296 0.78 0.95 -2.63
C PHE A 296 0.34 0.33 -1.31
N ASP A 297 1.22 0.36 -0.31
CA ASP A 297 0.92 -0.18 1.02
C ASP A 297 1.56 0.70 2.11
N ARG A 298 1.34 0.31 3.38
CA ARG A 298 1.88 0.98 4.58
C ARG A 298 3.22 0.41 5.04
N ALA A 299 3.68 -0.67 4.45
CA ALA A 299 4.91 -1.37 4.79
C ALA A 299 5.61 -1.94 3.55
N GLY A 300 6.86 -2.35 3.68
CA GLY A 300 7.64 -3.02 2.65
C GLY A 300 7.74 -2.21 1.36
N ARG A 301 7.74 -2.92 0.22
CA ARG A 301 7.88 -2.30 -1.11
C ARG A 301 6.76 -1.31 -1.44
N GLY A 302 5.54 -1.57 -0.98
CA GLY A 302 4.40 -0.68 -1.22
C GLY A 302 4.53 0.67 -0.50
N TYR A 303 5.16 0.70 0.68
CA TYR A 303 5.51 1.93 1.39
C TYR A 303 6.54 2.75 0.62
N VAL A 304 7.59 2.10 0.11
CA VAL A 304 8.62 2.78 -0.69
C VAL A 304 8.02 3.38 -1.95
N LEU A 305 7.15 2.64 -2.65
CA LEU A 305 6.46 3.13 -3.84
C LEU A 305 5.56 4.33 -3.53
N ARG A 306 4.87 4.30 -2.39
CA ARG A 306 4.06 5.42 -1.90
C ARG A 306 4.90 6.64 -1.58
N ARG A 307 6.07 6.46 -0.95
CA ARG A 307 7.04 7.52 -0.68
C ARG A 307 7.47 8.22 -1.96
N ILE A 308 7.83 7.44 -2.98
CA ILE A 308 8.25 7.94 -4.31
C ILE A 308 7.12 8.78 -4.94
N LEU A 309 5.89 8.25 -4.99
CA LEU A 309 4.75 8.98 -5.54
C LEU A 309 4.49 10.29 -4.79
N ARG A 310 4.46 10.25 -3.46
CA ARG A 310 4.17 11.43 -2.63
C ARG A 310 5.24 12.51 -2.75
N ARG A 311 6.49 12.09 -2.94
CA ARG A 311 7.59 13.03 -3.23
C ARG A 311 7.34 13.74 -4.56
N ALA A 312 6.96 13.04 -5.62
CA ALA A 312 6.61 13.64 -6.90
C ALA A 312 5.39 14.59 -6.80
N VAL A 313 4.35 14.23 -6.05
CA VAL A 313 3.19 15.11 -5.80
C VAL A 313 3.60 16.43 -5.14
N ARG A 314 4.48 16.36 -4.13
CA ARG A 314 5.01 17.56 -3.46
C ARG A 314 5.77 18.46 -4.42
N TYR A 315 6.67 17.89 -5.24
CA TYR A 315 7.40 18.66 -6.24
C TYR A 315 6.49 19.25 -7.32
N GLY A 316 5.43 18.55 -7.70
CA GLY A 316 4.39 19.12 -8.57
C GLY A 316 3.75 20.37 -7.98
N LYS A 317 3.45 20.35 -6.69
CA LYS A 317 2.91 21.52 -5.98
C LYS A 317 3.90 22.68 -5.95
N ASN A 318 5.21 22.42 -5.81
CA ASN A 318 6.24 23.47 -5.81
C ASN A 318 6.30 24.22 -7.15
N ILE A 319 5.95 23.56 -8.27
CA ILE A 319 5.89 24.19 -9.60
C ILE A 319 4.49 24.65 -10.00
N GLY A 320 3.55 24.76 -9.04
CA GLY A 320 2.23 25.36 -9.20
C GLY A 320 1.12 24.38 -9.61
N ILE A 321 1.33 23.06 -9.55
CA ILE A 321 0.29 22.08 -9.89
C ILE A 321 -0.49 21.70 -8.62
N ASP A 322 -1.64 22.34 -8.41
CA ASP A 322 -2.48 22.17 -7.20
C ASP A 322 -3.52 21.05 -7.30
N LYS A 323 -3.54 20.29 -8.37
CA LYS A 323 -4.49 19.19 -8.63
C LYS A 323 -3.78 17.89 -8.98
N PRO A 324 -4.43 16.73 -8.81
CA PRO A 324 -3.87 15.47 -9.26
C PRO A 324 -3.52 15.49 -10.75
N PHE A 325 -2.29 15.09 -11.09
CA PHE A 325 -1.75 15.19 -12.46
C PHE A 325 -0.86 13.99 -12.84
N LEU A 326 -0.20 13.34 -11.88
CA LEU A 326 0.77 12.26 -12.15
C LEU A 326 0.15 11.12 -12.96
N TYR A 327 -1.13 10.81 -12.69
CA TYR A 327 -1.83 9.78 -13.46
C TYR A 327 -1.91 10.06 -14.96
N THR A 328 -1.85 11.34 -15.39
CA THR A 328 -1.86 11.71 -16.81
C THR A 328 -0.50 11.47 -17.47
N LEU A 329 0.59 11.49 -16.70
CA LEU A 329 1.94 11.24 -17.17
C LEU A 329 2.21 9.74 -17.41
N VAL A 330 1.37 8.85 -16.87
CA VAL A 330 1.47 7.40 -17.10
C VAL A 330 1.41 7.07 -18.60
N ASP A 331 0.50 7.69 -19.33
CA ASP A 331 0.38 7.47 -20.78
C ASP A 331 1.67 7.90 -21.50
N VAL A 332 2.31 8.98 -21.06
CA VAL A 332 3.58 9.46 -21.64
C VAL A 332 4.72 8.45 -21.39
N VAL A 333 4.80 7.87 -20.19
CA VAL A 333 5.78 6.81 -19.88
C VAL A 333 5.51 5.58 -20.72
N VAL A 334 4.26 5.15 -20.84
CA VAL A 334 3.86 4.00 -21.65
C VAL A 334 4.23 4.22 -23.11
N ASP A 335 3.88 5.37 -23.68
CA ASP A 335 4.17 5.69 -25.08
C ASP A 335 5.68 5.70 -25.38
N ASN A 336 6.48 6.16 -24.43
CA ASN A 336 7.94 6.22 -24.56
C ASN A 336 8.60 4.84 -24.49
N MET A 337 7.99 3.86 -23.79
CA MET A 337 8.63 2.59 -23.44
C MET A 337 7.97 1.36 -24.09
N LYS A 338 6.77 1.49 -24.68
CA LYS A 338 5.97 0.35 -25.19
C LYS A 338 6.62 -0.42 -26.33
N GLU A 339 7.58 0.16 -27.08
CA GLU A 339 8.27 -0.55 -28.16
C GLU A 339 9.09 -1.73 -27.64
N PHE A 340 9.60 -1.63 -26.41
CA PHE A 340 10.38 -2.69 -25.78
C PHE A 340 9.59 -3.45 -24.70
N TYR A 341 8.75 -2.72 -23.94
CA TYR A 341 7.89 -3.29 -22.90
C TYR A 341 6.43 -3.31 -23.38
N ASP A 342 6.13 -4.24 -24.26
CA ASP A 342 4.84 -4.37 -24.97
C ASP A 342 3.63 -4.64 -24.07
N TYR A 343 3.86 -5.07 -22.82
CA TYR A 343 2.82 -5.31 -21.82
C TYR A 343 2.30 -4.02 -21.17
N LEU A 344 3.04 -2.89 -21.22
CA LEU A 344 2.66 -1.65 -20.54
C LEU A 344 1.30 -1.08 -20.98
N PRO A 345 0.93 -1.07 -22.28
CA PRO A 345 -0.37 -0.58 -22.71
C PRO A 345 -1.55 -1.29 -22.05
N GLU A 346 -1.46 -2.60 -21.84
CA GLU A 346 -2.52 -3.38 -21.17
C GLU A 346 -2.68 -3.03 -19.69
N LYS A 347 -1.62 -2.54 -19.05
CA LYS A 347 -1.61 -2.15 -17.64
C LYS A 347 -1.92 -0.67 -17.41
N ALA A 348 -1.91 0.16 -18.44
CA ALA A 348 -1.95 1.63 -18.34
C ALA A 348 -3.16 2.14 -17.55
N GLU A 349 -4.37 1.65 -17.82
CA GLU A 349 -5.58 2.11 -17.14
C GLU A 349 -5.56 1.73 -15.65
N PHE A 350 -5.14 0.53 -15.32
CA PHE A 350 -4.96 0.10 -13.93
C PHE A 350 -3.96 1.00 -13.18
N VAL A 351 -2.82 1.27 -13.81
CA VAL A 351 -1.78 2.13 -13.21
C VAL A 351 -2.31 3.55 -13.01
N LYS A 352 -2.99 4.12 -13.99
CA LYS A 352 -3.60 5.46 -13.89
C LYS A 352 -4.60 5.55 -12.75
N GLU A 353 -5.45 4.54 -12.59
CA GLU A 353 -6.43 4.52 -11.50
C GLU A 353 -5.75 4.42 -10.13
N ALA A 354 -4.75 3.53 -9.98
CA ALA A 354 -4.00 3.37 -8.74
C ALA A 354 -3.25 4.65 -8.35
N VAL A 355 -2.54 5.27 -9.30
CA VAL A 355 -1.82 6.54 -9.12
C VAL A 355 -2.80 7.65 -8.74
N LYS A 356 -3.87 7.85 -9.51
CA LYS A 356 -4.87 8.89 -9.25
C LYS A 356 -5.48 8.79 -7.87
N LYS A 357 -5.80 7.57 -7.43
CA LYS A 357 -6.38 7.33 -6.11
C LYS A 357 -5.44 7.71 -4.97
N GLU A 358 -4.18 7.27 -5.03
CA GLU A 358 -3.17 7.59 -4.01
C GLU A 358 -2.84 9.10 -4.03
N GLU A 359 -2.73 9.69 -5.20
CA GLU A 359 -2.48 11.12 -5.40
C GLU A 359 -3.62 11.98 -4.83
N VAL A 360 -4.88 11.68 -5.17
CA VAL A 360 -6.07 12.37 -4.62
C VAL A 360 -6.13 12.26 -3.10
N ALA A 361 -5.80 11.08 -2.55
CA ALA A 361 -5.78 10.86 -1.11
C ALA A 361 -4.72 11.73 -0.43
N PHE A 362 -3.53 11.84 -1.01
CA PHE A 362 -2.44 12.64 -0.45
C PHE A 362 -2.67 14.15 -0.61
N HIS A 363 -3.21 14.62 -1.73
CA HIS A 363 -3.56 16.04 -1.92
C HIS A 363 -4.49 16.58 -0.83
N LYS A 364 -5.41 15.77 -0.29
CA LYS A 364 -6.32 16.19 0.79
C LYS A 364 -5.59 16.54 2.08
N THR A 365 -4.46 15.91 2.35
CA THR A 365 -3.71 16.07 3.60
C THR A 365 -2.43 16.87 3.42
N LEU A 366 -1.90 16.97 2.20
CA LEU A 366 -0.62 17.61 1.88
C LEU A 366 -0.53 19.05 2.42
N SER A 367 -1.50 19.90 2.08
CA SER A 367 -1.48 21.32 2.51
C SER A 367 -1.58 21.49 4.03
N GLN A 368 -2.32 20.60 4.69
CA GLN A 368 -2.47 20.65 6.15
C GLN A 368 -1.19 20.16 6.84
N GLY A 369 -0.56 19.10 6.31
CA GLY A 369 0.71 18.58 6.81
C GLY A 369 1.86 19.58 6.62
N GLU A 370 2.00 20.17 5.45
CA GLU A 370 3.01 21.22 5.21
C GLU A 370 2.82 22.44 6.13
N LYS A 371 1.57 22.87 6.31
CA LYS A 371 1.26 23.94 7.26
C LYS A 371 1.69 23.58 8.67
N LYS A 372 1.40 22.33 9.09
CA LYS A 372 1.79 21.85 10.42
C LYS A 372 3.31 21.82 10.60
N ILE A 373 4.06 21.35 9.58
CA ILE A 373 5.53 21.36 9.58
C ILE A 373 6.04 22.81 9.71
N LYS A 374 5.52 23.73 8.91
CA LYS A 374 5.89 25.15 8.95
C LYS A 374 5.58 25.80 10.32
N ASP A 375 4.42 25.47 10.90
CA ASP A 375 4.04 25.94 12.24
C ASP A 375 5.00 25.42 13.31
N VAL A 376 5.42 24.16 13.24
CA VAL A 376 6.42 23.56 14.17
C VAL A 376 7.77 24.22 14.00
N ILE A 377 8.24 24.39 12.76
CA ILE A 377 9.51 25.06 12.44
C ILE A 377 9.53 26.50 12.98
N ALA A 378 8.41 27.23 12.83
CA ALA A 378 8.31 28.62 13.27
C ALA A 378 8.32 28.79 14.80
N HIS A 379 7.96 27.76 15.56
CA HIS A 379 7.82 27.81 17.02
C HIS A 379 8.82 26.92 17.78
N SER A 380 9.75 26.26 17.09
CA SER A 380 10.75 25.39 17.69
C SER A 380 12.07 26.15 17.92
N ASP A 381 12.51 26.23 19.17
CA ASP A 381 13.76 26.89 19.57
C ASP A 381 15.01 26.00 19.35
N ASN A 382 14.83 24.66 19.26
CA ASN A 382 15.94 23.71 19.21
C ASN A 382 16.27 23.18 17.80
N LYS A 383 15.65 23.75 16.76
CA LYS A 383 15.83 23.34 15.36
C LYS A 383 15.64 21.83 15.11
N MET A 384 14.76 21.19 15.89
CA MET A 384 14.45 19.78 15.74
C MET A 384 12.95 19.56 15.81
N ILE A 385 12.41 18.74 14.89
CA ILE A 385 11.04 18.22 14.96
C ILE A 385 11.07 16.97 15.81
N ASP A 386 10.28 16.95 16.90
CA ASP A 386 10.23 15.80 17.80
C ASP A 386 9.56 14.56 17.16
N GLY A 387 9.89 13.37 17.69
CA GLY A 387 9.43 12.10 17.14
C GLY A 387 7.91 11.92 17.15
N SER A 388 7.22 12.45 18.15
CA SER A 388 5.76 12.39 18.25
C SER A 388 5.07 13.25 17.19
N THR A 389 5.63 14.42 16.90
CA THR A 389 5.17 15.28 15.80
C THR A 389 5.44 14.62 14.44
N ALA A 390 6.62 14.04 14.23
CA ALA A 390 6.93 13.31 13.01
C ALA A 390 5.99 12.09 12.83
N PHE A 391 5.68 11.37 13.91
CA PHE A 391 4.73 10.26 13.89
C PHE A 391 3.31 10.73 13.59
N MET A 392 2.84 11.84 14.15
CA MET A 392 1.54 12.42 13.83
C MET A 392 1.45 12.83 12.34
N LEU A 393 2.52 13.38 11.76
CA LEU A 393 2.59 13.71 10.34
C LEU A 393 2.46 12.44 9.48
N TYR A 394 3.10 11.35 9.89
CA TYR A 394 3.00 10.05 9.24
C TYR A 394 1.60 9.44 9.36
N ASP A 395 1.08 9.31 10.57
CA ASP A 395 -0.15 8.57 10.86
C ASP A 395 -1.41 9.33 10.41
N THR A 396 -1.47 10.64 10.64
CA THR A 396 -2.66 11.48 10.40
C THR A 396 -2.65 12.11 9.02
N TYR A 397 -1.51 12.66 8.58
CA TYR A 397 -1.40 13.40 7.32
C TYR A 397 -0.79 12.57 6.20
N GLY A 398 -0.29 11.38 6.50
CA GLY A 398 0.29 10.49 5.52
C GLY A 398 1.65 10.96 4.96
N PHE A 399 2.41 11.77 5.73
CA PHE A 399 3.76 12.14 5.35
C PHE A 399 4.73 11.02 5.70
N PRO A 400 5.40 10.39 4.73
CA PRO A 400 6.53 9.53 5.03
C PRO A 400 7.57 10.25 5.89
N LEU A 401 8.24 9.53 6.80
CA LEU A 401 9.25 10.13 7.68
C LEU A 401 10.32 10.87 6.88
N GLU A 402 10.80 10.26 5.82
CA GLU A 402 11.85 10.80 4.95
C GLU A 402 11.41 12.09 4.25
N LEU A 403 10.14 12.21 3.87
CA LEU A 403 9.60 13.45 3.31
C LEU A 403 9.53 14.56 4.37
N THR A 404 9.23 14.19 5.61
CA THR A 404 9.29 15.12 6.74
C THR A 404 10.71 15.58 7.00
N ILE A 405 11.69 14.67 6.91
CA ILE A 405 13.13 14.99 7.02
C ILE A 405 13.55 15.95 5.91
N GLU A 406 13.24 15.65 4.66
CA GLU A 406 13.58 16.51 3.50
C GLU A 406 13.04 17.93 3.67
N ILE A 407 11.78 18.08 4.10
CA ILE A 407 11.17 19.41 4.35
C ILE A 407 11.82 20.14 5.53
N ALA A 408 12.19 19.40 6.57
CA ALA A 408 12.86 19.96 7.74
C ALA A 408 14.27 20.48 7.39
N GLU A 409 15.05 19.66 6.65
CA GLU A 409 16.40 19.99 6.20
C GLU A 409 16.43 21.22 5.29
N GLU A 410 15.47 21.39 4.39
CA GLU A 410 15.31 22.60 3.55
C GLU A 410 15.21 23.88 4.41
N SER A 411 14.72 23.75 5.64
CA SER A 411 14.59 24.85 6.61
C SER A 411 15.70 24.89 7.66
N GLY A 412 16.72 24.02 7.54
CA GLY A 412 17.82 23.90 8.49
C GLY A 412 17.44 23.25 9.83
N PHE A 413 16.44 22.37 9.82
CA PHE A 413 15.97 21.58 10.95
C PHE A 413 16.35 20.11 10.81
N THR A 414 16.43 19.39 11.92
CA THR A 414 16.55 17.93 11.98
C THR A 414 15.24 17.30 12.46
N VAL A 415 15.12 15.96 12.35
CA VAL A 415 13.96 15.20 12.83
C VAL A 415 14.44 14.12 13.81
N ASP A 416 13.76 13.97 14.94
CA ASP A 416 13.98 12.89 15.89
C ASP A 416 13.44 11.55 15.35
N SER A 417 14.27 10.87 14.57
CA SER A 417 13.92 9.59 13.97
C SER A 417 13.83 8.46 14.99
N GLU A 418 14.58 8.50 16.09
CA GLU A 418 14.52 7.51 17.17
C GLU A 418 13.18 7.61 17.91
N GLY A 419 12.77 8.82 18.28
CA GLY A 419 11.46 9.07 18.88
C GLY A 419 10.31 8.66 17.97
N PHE A 420 10.42 8.87 16.66
CA PHE A 420 9.45 8.37 15.68
C PHE A 420 9.34 6.84 15.72
N GLN A 421 10.46 6.11 15.78
CA GLN A 421 10.45 4.64 15.84
C GLN A 421 9.79 4.11 17.13
N VAL A 422 9.96 4.81 18.24
CA VAL A 422 9.29 4.46 19.51
C VAL A 422 7.76 4.56 19.35
N GLU A 423 7.25 5.64 18.79
CA GLU A 423 5.81 5.83 18.54
C GLU A 423 5.26 4.81 17.53
N MET A 424 6.01 4.51 16.47
CA MET A 424 5.66 3.50 15.47
C MET A 424 5.54 2.12 16.11
N LYS A 425 6.49 1.74 16.96
CA LYS A 425 6.46 0.48 17.69
C LYS A 425 5.26 0.39 18.63
N ALA A 426 4.98 1.47 19.36
CA ALA A 426 3.83 1.54 20.24
C ALA A 426 2.49 1.39 19.49
N GLN A 427 2.37 1.92 18.27
CA GLN A 427 1.21 1.71 17.41
C GLN A 427 1.10 0.23 16.98
N GLN A 428 2.21 -0.37 16.55
CA GLN A 428 2.24 -1.77 16.13
C GLN A 428 1.86 -2.71 17.28
N ASP A 429 2.34 -2.44 18.49
CA ASP A 429 2.04 -3.24 19.68
C ASP A 429 0.55 -3.11 20.06
N ARG A 430 -0.02 -1.90 19.98
CA ARG A 430 -1.49 -1.71 20.14
C ARG A 430 -2.29 -2.47 19.08
N ALA A 431 -1.84 -2.47 17.84
CA ALA A 431 -2.50 -3.19 16.77
C ALA A 431 -2.39 -4.72 16.94
N ARG A 432 -1.26 -5.22 17.47
CA ARG A 432 -1.08 -6.66 17.84
C ARG A 432 -1.99 -7.05 19.00
N ALA A 433 -2.00 -6.27 20.06
CA ALA A 433 -2.87 -6.51 21.22
C ALA A 433 -4.37 -6.55 20.85
N ALA A 434 -4.79 -5.69 19.92
CA ALA A 434 -6.17 -5.67 19.41
C ALA A 434 -6.56 -6.88 18.57
N ARG A 435 -5.57 -7.63 18.02
CA ARG A 435 -5.79 -8.85 17.19
C ARG A 435 -5.90 -10.13 18.02
N GLY A 436 -5.63 -10.10 19.33
CA GLY A 436 -5.50 -11.29 20.19
C GLY A 436 -4.17 -12.03 19.94
N GLU A 437 -3.64 -12.65 20.98
CA GLU A 437 -2.46 -13.49 20.89
C GLU A 437 -2.76 -14.73 20.03
N ARG A 438 -2.42 -14.67 18.75
CA ARG A 438 -2.08 -15.88 18.00
C ARG A 438 -0.59 -16.10 18.28
N GLU A 439 -0.27 -17.18 18.98
CA GLU A 439 1.12 -17.60 19.17
C GLU A 439 1.81 -17.65 17.80
N SER A 440 2.81 -16.82 17.65
CA SER A 440 3.66 -16.80 16.46
C SER A 440 4.40 -18.15 16.42
N MET A 441 4.54 -18.76 15.23
CA MET A 441 5.41 -19.92 14.97
C MET A 441 6.87 -19.72 15.44
N ALA A 442 7.23 -18.55 15.93
CA ALA A 442 8.56 -18.16 16.41
C ALA A 442 8.88 -18.61 17.84
N SER A 443 7.94 -19.18 18.60
CA SER A 443 8.19 -19.78 19.93
C SER A 443 8.32 -21.30 19.87
N GLN A 444 9.06 -21.82 18.88
CA GLN A 444 9.24 -23.26 18.71
C GLN A 444 10.26 -23.77 19.70
N LYS A 445 9.86 -24.71 20.56
CA LYS A 445 10.74 -25.33 21.54
C LYS A 445 11.69 -26.29 20.86
N ILE A 446 12.89 -26.44 21.45
CA ILE A 446 14.01 -27.21 20.91
C ILE A 446 13.62 -28.68 20.64
N ASP A 447 12.86 -29.31 21.51
CA ASP A 447 12.46 -30.71 21.38
C ASP A 447 11.62 -31.00 20.13
N LEU A 448 10.75 -30.04 19.72
CA LEU A 448 9.99 -30.16 18.48
C LEU A 448 10.87 -29.91 17.24
N MET A 449 11.89 -29.05 17.36
CA MET A 449 12.86 -28.81 16.28
C MET A 449 13.77 -30.02 16.05
N ASP A 450 14.14 -30.72 17.11
CA ASP A 450 15.01 -31.90 17.03
C ASP A 450 14.23 -33.19 16.66
N PHE A 451 12.90 -33.14 16.65
CA PHE A 451 12.07 -34.26 16.28
C PHE A 451 11.95 -34.43 14.77
N THR A 452 12.65 -35.41 14.21
CA THR A 452 12.77 -35.63 12.76
C THR A 452 11.98 -36.82 12.22
N THR A 453 11.31 -37.60 13.09
CA THR A 453 10.51 -38.76 12.65
C THR A 453 9.38 -38.28 11.74
N PRO A 454 9.27 -38.76 10.46
CA PRO A 454 8.30 -38.28 9.52
C PRO A 454 6.86 -38.61 9.92
N SER A 455 5.91 -37.78 9.50
CA SER A 455 4.47 -38.00 9.60
C SER A 455 3.86 -37.83 8.20
N THR A 456 3.09 -38.84 7.75
CA THR A 456 2.47 -38.83 6.42
C THR A 456 1.01 -38.38 6.52
N PHE A 457 0.61 -37.42 5.67
CA PHE A 457 -0.79 -36.97 5.54
C PHE A 457 -1.48 -37.70 4.39
N VAL A 458 -2.71 -38.18 4.64
CA VAL A 458 -3.59 -38.77 3.62
C VAL A 458 -4.92 -37.97 3.54
N TYR A 459 -5.40 -37.68 2.33
CA TYR A 459 -6.63 -36.91 2.12
C TYR A 459 -7.92 -37.68 2.38
N ASP A 460 -7.84 -38.99 2.63
CA ASP A 460 -9.00 -39.81 2.94
C ASP A 460 -9.63 -39.40 4.27
N THR A 461 -10.94 -39.43 4.36
CA THR A 461 -11.72 -39.12 5.56
C THR A 461 -12.16 -40.39 6.34
N ALA A 462 -11.86 -41.58 5.82
CA ALA A 462 -12.12 -42.82 6.55
C ALA A 462 -11.29 -42.89 7.85
N PRO A 463 -11.75 -43.57 8.91
CA PRO A 463 -10.96 -43.77 10.14
C PRO A 463 -9.57 -44.32 9.86
N CYS A 464 -8.54 -43.64 10.35
CA CYS A 464 -7.14 -43.96 10.09
C CYS A 464 -6.50 -44.63 11.31
N LYS A 465 -6.12 -45.92 11.18
CA LYS A 465 -5.32 -46.62 12.21
C LYS A 465 -3.84 -46.26 12.00
N THR A 466 -3.21 -45.80 13.07
CA THR A 466 -1.83 -45.30 13.03
C THR A 466 -1.13 -45.53 14.37
N THR A 467 0.18 -45.28 14.44
CA THR A 467 1.00 -45.41 15.63
C THR A 467 1.42 -44.02 16.12
N VAL A 468 1.38 -43.78 17.42
CA VAL A 468 1.92 -42.60 18.08
C VAL A 468 3.45 -42.68 18.06
N VAL A 469 4.11 -41.70 17.39
CA VAL A 469 5.58 -41.68 17.26
C VAL A 469 6.24 -40.59 18.12
N GLY A 470 5.48 -39.62 18.61
CA GLY A 470 5.97 -38.57 19.49
C GLY A 470 4.88 -37.99 20.38
N LEU A 471 5.26 -37.66 21.62
CA LEU A 471 4.40 -37.02 22.62
C LEU A 471 5.07 -35.74 23.12
N PHE A 472 4.28 -34.68 23.23
CA PHE A 472 4.77 -33.39 23.70
C PHE A 472 3.73 -32.76 24.65
N LYS A 473 4.19 -31.94 25.58
CA LYS A 473 3.36 -31.09 26.41
C LYS A 473 3.95 -29.71 26.40
N ASP A 474 3.18 -28.72 25.91
CA ASP A 474 3.66 -27.37 25.64
C ASP A 474 4.95 -27.36 24.79
N GLY A 475 5.09 -28.28 23.82
CA GLY A 475 6.23 -28.43 22.93
C GLY A 475 7.48 -29.08 23.56
N GLU A 476 7.45 -29.55 24.81
CA GLU A 476 8.51 -30.36 25.43
C GLU A 476 8.17 -31.84 25.33
N LYS A 477 9.16 -32.65 24.95
CA LYS A 477 8.98 -34.10 24.80
C LYS A 477 8.67 -34.76 26.13
N VAL A 478 7.64 -35.60 26.14
CA VAL A 478 7.20 -36.36 27.33
C VAL A 478 7.06 -37.85 27.01
N ASP A 479 7.07 -38.73 28.06
CA ASP A 479 6.92 -40.14 27.87
C ASP A 479 5.46 -40.61 27.96
N GLU A 480 4.60 -39.82 28.61
CA GLU A 480 3.19 -40.11 28.84
C GLU A 480 2.37 -38.85 28.86
N LEU A 481 1.14 -38.89 28.32
CA LEU A 481 0.12 -37.84 28.47
C LEU A 481 -1.11 -38.42 29.20
N THR A 482 -1.58 -37.71 30.22
CA THR A 482 -2.75 -38.11 31.08
C THR A 482 -3.87 -37.09 31.07
N ASP A 483 -3.71 -35.94 30.38
CA ASP A 483 -4.70 -34.83 30.31
C ASP A 483 -4.71 -34.22 28.90
N GLU A 484 -4.07 -33.08 28.70
CA GLU A 484 -3.94 -32.43 27.37
C GLU A 484 -2.47 -32.39 26.95
N GLY A 485 -2.23 -32.39 25.67
CA GLY A 485 -0.90 -32.32 25.07
C GLY A 485 -0.94 -32.47 23.56
N GLU A 486 0.24 -32.65 22.99
CA GLU A 486 0.40 -32.82 21.55
C GLU A 486 0.93 -34.21 21.20
N ILE A 487 0.37 -34.79 20.15
CA ILE A 487 0.84 -36.06 19.60
C ILE A 487 1.26 -35.92 18.13
N ILE A 488 2.30 -36.64 17.77
CA ILE A 488 2.68 -36.87 16.37
C ILE A 488 2.47 -38.36 16.09
N VAL A 489 1.80 -38.66 14.96
CA VAL A 489 1.50 -40.03 14.52
C VAL A 489 2.20 -40.31 13.19
N GLU A 490 2.43 -41.62 12.90
CA GLU A 490 3.09 -42.05 11.66
C GLU A 490 2.30 -41.66 10.42
N THR A 491 0.96 -41.87 10.43
CA THR A 491 0.06 -41.50 9.34
C THR A 491 -1.18 -40.82 9.91
N THR A 492 -1.59 -39.72 9.30
CA THR A 492 -2.77 -38.98 9.72
C THR A 492 -3.67 -38.59 8.53
N ASN A 493 -4.97 -38.53 8.78
CA ASN A 493 -5.96 -38.00 7.87
C ASN A 493 -6.50 -36.61 8.33
N PHE A 494 -5.91 -36.02 9.37
CA PHE A 494 -6.25 -34.70 9.86
C PHE A 494 -5.43 -33.64 9.14
N TYR A 495 -6.11 -32.69 8.51
CA TYR A 495 -5.49 -31.53 7.86
C TYR A 495 -4.94 -30.57 8.91
N ALA A 496 -3.67 -30.23 8.82
CA ALA A 496 -3.07 -29.20 9.66
C ALA A 496 -3.35 -27.79 9.11
N GLU A 497 -3.55 -26.79 9.97
CA GLU A 497 -3.76 -25.40 9.55
C GLU A 497 -2.64 -24.92 8.64
N MET A 498 -2.97 -24.64 7.38
CA MET A 498 -2.03 -24.23 6.35
C MET A 498 -2.77 -23.57 5.18
N GLY A 499 -2.11 -22.62 4.47
CA GLY A 499 -2.62 -22.02 3.24
C GLY A 499 -3.95 -21.26 3.42
N GLY A 500 -4.27 -20.82 4.65
CA GLY A 500 -5.51 -20.12 4.98
C GLY A 500 -6.69 -21.03 5.32
N GLN A 501 -6.56 -22.37 5.17
CA GLN A 501 -7.54 -23.34 5.65
C GLN A 501 -7.29 -23.66 7.11
N CYS A 502 -8.33 -23.59 7.96
CA CYS A 502 -8.28 -24.02 9.36
C CYS A 502 -8.05 -25.54 9.48
N ALA A 503 -7.49 -25.97 10.63
CA ALA A 503 -7.25 -27.37 10.94
C ALA A 503 -8.55 -28.17 11.08
N ASP A 504 -8.43 -29.50 10.91
CA ASP A 504 -9.50 -30.43 11.28
C ASP A 504 -9.60 -30.61 12.79
N THR A 505 -10.77 -31.07 13.19
CA THR A 505 -11.07 -31.57 14.53
C THR A 505 -11.67 -32.97 14.45
N GLY A 506 -11.71 -33.69 15.56
CA GLY A 506 -12.28 -35.00 15.58
C GLY A 506 -11.91 -35.78 16.85
N SER A 507 -11.68 -37.10 16.75
CA SER A 507 -11.36 -37.96 17.88
C SER A 507 -10.20 -38.89 17.59
N ALA A 508 -9.51 -39.29 18.67
CA ALA A 508 -8.48 -40.30 18.66
C ALA A 508 -8.91 -41.38 19.69
N HIS A 509 -9.06 -42.61 19.23
CA HIS A 509 -9.54 -43.72 20.03
C HIS A 509 -8.56 -44.91 20.03
N SER A 510 -8.29 -45.49 21.17
CA SER A 510 -7.52 -46.74 21.35
C SER A 510 -8.11 -47.62 22.46
N ASP A 511 -7.59 -48.81 22.61
CA ASP A 511 -7.98 -49.68 23.76
C ASP A 511 -7.53 -49.11 25.11
N GLN A 512 -6.66 -48.09 25.12
CA GLN A 512 -6.01 -47.55 26.32
C GLN A 512 -6.46 -46.12 26.65
N PHE A 513 -6.94 -45.36 25.65
CA PHE A 513 -7.37 -43.99 25.84
C PHE A 513 -8.41 -43.55 24.83
N ASP A 514 -9.17 -42.54 25.21
CA ASP A 514 -10.00 -41.74 24.34
C ASP A 514 -9.58 -40.28 24.43
N ALA A 515 -9.51 -39.57 23.29
CA ALA A 515 -9.18 -38.16 23.23
C ALA A 515 -9.97 -37.41 22.15
N GLU A 516 -10.24 -36.15 22.40
CA GLU A 516 -10.70 -35.19 21.41
C GLU A 516 -9.48 -34.55 20.74
N VAL A 517 -9.46 -34.47 19.41
CA VAL A 517 -8.48 -33.70 18.64
C VAL A 517 -9.07 -32.34 18.40
N THR A 518 -8.53 -31.33 19.07
CA THR A 518 -9.06 -29.96 19.08
C THR A 518 -8.44 -29.06 18.02
N ASN A 519 -7.20 -29.33 17.60
CA ASN A 519 -6.47 -28.58 16.59
C ASN A 519 -5.33 -29.45 16.00
N VAL A 520 -4.86 -29.07 14.81
CA VAL A 520 -3.67 -29.72 14.19
C VAL A 520 -2.81 -28.63 13.54
N LEU A 521 -1.54 -28.53 13.89
CA LEU A 521 -0.57 -27.60 13.33
C LEU A 521 0.56 -28.33 12.62
N LYS A 522 1.33 -27.64 11.79
CA LYS A 522 2.59 -28.16 11.27
C LYS A 522 3.72 -27.94 12.27
N ALA A 523 4.41 -29.02 12.65
CA ALA A 523 5.66 -28.95 13.38
C ALA A 523 6.79 -28.44 12.48
N PRO A 524 7.94 -27.99 13.04
CA PRO A 524 9.06 -27.42 12.28
C PRO A 524 9.57 -28.28 11.12
N ASN A 525 9.61 -29.59 11.32
CA ASN A 525 10.07 -30.57 10.33
C ASN A 525 8.93 -31.15 9.47
N GLY A 526 7.77 -30.45 9.42
CA GLY A 526 6.66 -30.76 8.52
C GLY A 526 5.68 -31.82 9.04
N GLN A 527 5.89 -32.40 10.23
CA GLN A 527 4.96 -33.33 10.84
C GLN A 527 3.63 -32.66 11.20
N HIS A 528 2.58 -33.46 11.32
CA HIS A 528 1.29 -33.02 11.84
C HIS A 528 1.26 -33.17 13.36
N LEU A 529 1.22 -32.06 14.07
CA LEU A 529 1.16 -31.96 15.52
C LEU A 529 -0.31 -31.83 15.94
N HIS A 530 -0.88 -32.91 16.48
CA HIS A 530 -2.27 -32.96 16.90
C HIS A 530 -2.38 -32.53 18.36
N TYR A 531 -3.13 -31.52 18.64
CA TYR A 531 -3.51 -31.06 19.98
C TYR A 531 -4.67 -31.91 20.46
N ILE A 532 -4.42 -32.73 21.49
CA ILE A 532 -5.40 -33.64 22.04
C ILE A 532 -5.80 -33.26 23.45
N LYS A 533 -7.03 -33.56 23.79
CA LYS A 533 -7.55 -33.52 25.14
C LYS A 533 -8.07 -34.91 25.51
N LEU A 534 -7.41 -35.59 26.45
CA LEU A 534 -7.84 -36.89 26.89
C LEU A 534 -9.17 -36.82 27.63
N THR A 535 -10.06 -37.71 27.28
CA THR A 535 -11.32 -37.93 27.97
C THR A 535 -11.29 -39.14 28.86
N SER A 536 -10.38 -40.11 28.59
CA SER A 536 -10.09 -41.28 29.43
C SER A 536 -8.69 -41.85 29.10
N GLY A 537 -8.07 -42.51 30.08
CA GLY A 537 -6.82 -43.27 29.92
C GLY A 537 -5.56 -42.42 29.85
N SER A 538 -4.48 -42.99 29.32
CA SER A 538 -3.19 -42.33 29.07
C SER A 538 -2.59 -42.75 27.73
N VAL A 539 -1.77 -41.88 27.12
CA VAL A 539 -1.13 -42.10 25.81
C VAL A 539 0.37 -42.31 26.00
N HIS A 540 0.95 -43.27 25.30
CA HIS A 540 2.37 -43.58 25.25
C HIS A 540 2.88 -43.62 23.80
N VAL A 541 4.17 -43.38 23.60
CA VAL A 541 4.83 -43.63 22.31
C VAL A 541 4.75 -45.10 21.96
N GLY A 542 4.32 -45.41 20.74
CA GLY A 542 4.11 -46.77 20.28
C GLY A 542 2.67 -47.27 20.38
N ASP A 543 1.78 -46.52 21.03
CA ASP A 543 0.36 -46.85 21.07
C ASP A 543 -0.27 -46.79 19.68
N THR A 544 -1.13 -47.81 19.42
CA THR A 544 -1.94 -47.81 18.19
C THR A 544 -3.22 -47.05 18.46
N VAL A 545 -3.53 -46.07 17.60
CA VAL A 545 -4.69 -45.22 17.71
C VAL A 545 -5.48 -45.20 16.40
N GLU A 546 -6.79 -45.10 16.48
CA GLU A 546 -7.67 -44.82 15.37
C GLU A 546 -8.09 -43.36 15.41
N LEU A 547 -7.71 -42.63 14.36
CA LEU A 547 -8.05 -41.22 14.17
C LEU A 547 -9.33 -41.09 13.34
N THR A 548 -10.30 -40.33 13.82
CA THR A 548 -11.59 -40.08 13.14
C THR A 548 -11.84 -38.60 13.04
N VAL A 549 -11.79 -38.07 11.80
CA VAL A 549 -12.03 -36.67 11.49
C VAL A 549 -13.54 -36.32 11.60
N ASP A 550 -13.88 -35.14 12.09
CA ASP A 550 -15.25 -34.62 11.98
C ASP A 550 -15.54 -34.30 10.49
N THR A 551 -16.11 -35.31 9.84
CA THR A 551 -16.41 -35.21 8.40
C THR A 551 -17.48 -34.20 8.06
N ALA A 552 -18.40 -33.91 9.02
CA ALA A 552 -19.43 -32.89 8.81
C ALA A 552 -18.83 -31.48 8.79
N ARG A 553 -17.91 -31.19 9.71
CA ARG A 553 -17.15 -29.95 9.75
C ARG A 553 -16.21 -29.82 8.53
N ARG A 554 -15.46 -30.90 8.20
CA ARG A 554 -14.57 -30.96 7.03
C ARG A 554 -15.33 -30.61 5.73
N ALA A 555 -16.52 -31.16 5.52
CA ALA A 555 -17.32 -30.89 4.34
C ALA A 555 -17.70 -29.41 4.20
N LEU A 556 -17.99 -28.72 5.30
CA LEU A 556 -18.25 -27.26 5.27
C LEU A 556 -17.00 -26.46 4.93
N ILE A 557 -15.83 -26.87 5.45
CA ILE A 557 -14.54 -26.26 5.14
C ILE A 557 -14.21 -26.46 3.65
N GLU A 558 -14.40 -27.66 3.10
CA GLU A 558 -14.18 -27.97 1.68
C GLU A 558 -15.09 -27.15 0.75
N ASN A 559 -16.36 -26.92 1.15
CA ASN A 559 -17.27 -26.05 0.42
C ASN A 559 -16.71 -24.63 0.33
N ASN A 560 -16.26 -24.07 1.45
CA ASN A 560 -15.70 -22.72 1.50
C ASN A 560 -14.36 -22.65 0.74
N HIS A 561 -13.53 -23.70 0.81
CA HIS A 561 -12.25 -23.72 0.10
C HIS A 561 -12.44 -23.76 -1.42
N THR A 562 -13.26 -24.64 -1.92
CA THR A 562 -13.52 -24.71 -3.36
C THR A 562 -14.23 -23.46 -3.86
N ALA A 563 -15.15 -22.89 -3.07
CA ALA A 563 -15.78 -21.60 -3.39
C ALA A 563 -14.77 -20.45 -3.43
N THR A 564 -13.67 -20.49 -2.66
CA THR A 564 -12.60 -19.50 -2.71
C THR A 564 -11.87 -19.53 -4.05
N HIS A 565 -11.59 -20.71 -4.62
CA HIS A 565 -11.02 -20.85 -5.95
C HIS A 565 -11.96 -20.33 -7.05
N LEU A 566 -13.26 -20.64 -6.96
CA LEU A 566 -14.25 -20.09 -7.87
C LEU A 566 -14.33 -18.57 -7.77
N LEU A 567 -14.23 -18.02 -6.54
CA LEU A 567 -14.25 -16.58 -6.29
C LEU A 567 -13.01 -15.89 -6.91
N ASP A 568 -11.82 -16.43 -6.74
CA ASP A 568 -10.59 -15.88 -7.35
C ASP A 568 -10.71 -15.83 -8.87
N ALA A 569 -11.14 -16.93 -9.49
CA ALA A 569 -11.37 -16.98 -10.92
C ALA A 569 -12.44 -15.98 -11.40
N ALA A 570 -13.57 -15.86 -10.67
CA ALA A 570 -14.63 -14.91 -11.00
C ALA A 570 -14.16 -13.46 -10.89
N LEU A 571 -13.40 -13.13 -9.84
CA LEU A 571 -12.83 -11.79 -9.67
C LEU A 571 -11.88 -11.42 -10.80
N LYS A 572 -11.01 -12.32 -11.24
CA LYS A 572 -10.13 -12.13 -12.40
C LYS A 572 -10.90 -11.91 -13.68
N ASN A 573 -11.99 -12.65 -13.88
CA ASN A 573 -12.84 -12.51 -15.05
C ASN A 573 -13.61 -11.19 -15.09
N VAL A 574 -14.11 -10.71 -13.96
CA VAL A 574 -14.93 -9.49 -13.87
C VAL A 574 -14.07 -8.23 -13.77
N LEU A 575 -13.01 -8.25 -12.98
CA LEU A 575 -12.20 -7.06 -12.67
C LEU A 575 -10.93 -6.98 -13.52
N GLY A 576 -10.46 -8.11 -14.07
CA GLY A 576 -9.26 -8.19 -14.90
C GLY A 576 -8.09 -8.92 -14.24
N ALA A 577 -7.05 -9.17 -15.06
CA ALA A 577 -5.88 -9.98 -14.72
C ALA A 577 -4.97 -9.40 -13.61
N HIS A 578 -5.20 -8.15 -13.18
CA HIS A 578 -4.47 -7.54 -12.08
C HIS A 578 -4.89 -8.06 -10.70
N VAL A 579 -6.01 -8.77 -10.64
CA VAL A 579 -6.49 -9.37 -9.39
C VAL A 579 -5.56 -10.53 -9.01
N GLY A 580 -4.97 -10.41 -7.84
CA GLY A 580 -4.14 -11.45 -7.25
C GLY A 580 -4.51 -11.63 -5.77
N GLN A 581 -4.37 -12.85 -5.27
CA GLN A 581 -4.62 -13.14 -3.85
C GLN A 581 -3.58 -12.41 -2.98
N ALA A 582 -4.06 -11.63 -2.01
CA ALA A 582 -3.23 -10.98 -0.99
C ALA A 582 -3.34 -11.70 0.37
N GLY A 583 -4.36 -12.51 0.56
CA GLY A 583 -4.57 -13.32 1.74
C GLY A 583 -5.86 -14.14 1.65
N SER A 584 -5.91 -15.25 2.40
CA SER A 584 -7.09 -16.10 2.49
C SER A 584 -7.24 -16.64 3.90
N TYR A 585 -8.47 -16.85 4.32
CA TYR A 585 -8.82 -17.60 5.52
C TYR A 585 -10.19 -18.22 5.36
N LEU A 586 -10.34 -19.48 5.72
CA LEU A 586 -11.61 -20.19 5.66
C LEU A 586 -11.75 -21.19 6.81
N ASP A 587 -12.95 -21.27 7.32
CA ASP A 587 -13.38 -22.23 8.33
C ASP A 587 -14.75 -22.81 7.94
N GLU A 588 -15.39 -23.57 8.82
CA GLU A 588 -16.71 -24.14 8.59
C GLU A 588 -17.83 -23.09 8.51
N ASN A 589 -17.57 -21.84 8.87
CA ASN A 589 -18.58 -20.78 8.97
C ASN A 589 -18.57 -19.85 7.76
N ARG A 590 -17.38 -19.49 7.29
CA ARG A 590 -17.20 -18.50 6.22
C ARG A 590 -15.86 -18.67 5.50
N LEU A 591 -15.77 -18.01 4.38
CA LEU A 591 -14.51 -17.72 3.72
C LEU A 591 -14.22 -16.22 3.72
N ARG A 592 -12.96 -15.87 3.76
CA ARG A 592 -12.43 -14.52 3.64
C ARG A 592 -11.35 -14.53 2.57
N PHE A 593 -11.49 -13.66 1.58
CA PHE A 593 -10.55 -13.55 0.49
C PHE A 593 -10.09 -12.10 0.34
N ASP A 594 -8.79 -11.87 0.52
CA ASP A 594 -8.14 -10.58 0.35
C ASP A 594 -7.46 -10.56 -1.01
N PHE A 595 -7.74 -9.56 -1.83
CA PHE A 595 -7.24 -9.49 -3.20
C PHE A 595 -6.82 -8.08 -3.59
N THR A 596 -5.91 -7.99 -4.57
CA THR A 596 -5.42 -6.71 -5.10
C THR A 596 -6.46 -6.10 -6.01
N HIS A 597 -6.96 -4.92 -5.62
CA HIS A 597 -7.84 -4.09 -6.45
C HIS A 597 -7.85 -2.64 -5.93
N PRO A 598 -7.67 -1.64 -6.82
CA PRO A 598 -7.46 -0.26 -6.39
C PRO A 598 -8.71 0.43 -5.85
N SER A 599 -9.91 0.06 -6.27
CA SER A 599 -11.17 0.73 -5.95
C SER A 599 -12.14 -0.17 -5.18
N LYS A 600 -13.19 0.44 -4.61
CA LYS A 600 -14.33 -0.29 -4.08
C LYS A 600 -15.10 -0.91 -5.26
N MET A 601 -15.48 -2.18 -5.13
CA MET A 601 -16.31 -2.83 -6.13
C MET A 601 -17.70 -2.18 -6.19
N THR A 602 -18.22 -2.06 -7.39
CA THR A 602 -19.59 -1.62 -7.62
C THR A 602 -20.56 -2.75 -7.26
N LYS A 603 -21.83 -2.39 -7.15
CA LYS A 603 -22.87 -3.38 -6.89
C LYS A 603 -23.03 -4.36 -8.06
N GLU A 604 -22.87 -3.85 -9.27
CA GLU A 604 -22.95 -4.61 -10.51
C GLU A 604 -21.80 -5.63 -10.60
N GLU A 605 -20.57 -5.23 -10.27
CA GLU A 605 -19.41 -6.11 -10.22
C GLU A 605 -19.57 -7.21 -9.15
N LEU A 606 -20.01 -6.84 -7.94
CA LEU A 606 -20.28 -7.82 -6.88
C LEU A 606 -21.34 -8.82 -7.29
N THR A 607 -22.41 -8.36 -7.95
CA THR A 607 -23.46 -9.24 -8.46
C THR A 607 -22.93 -10.17 -9.53
N ALA A 608 -22.14 -9.64 -10.49
CA ALA A 608 -21.55 -10.44 -11.56
C ALA A 608 -20.60 -11.54 -11.04
N VAL A 609 -19.79 -11.22 -10.04
CA VAL A 609 -18.90 -12.20 -9.37
C VAL A 609 -19.73 -13.27 -8.65
N GLU A 610 -20.73 -12.89 -7.86
CA GLU A 610 -21.60 -13.80 -7.13
C GLU A 610 -22.36 -14.73 -8.07
N ASP A 611 -22.95 -14.19 -9.15
CA ASP A 611 -23.68 -14.93 -10.16
C ASP A 611 -22.77 -15.94 -10.88
N MET A 612 -21.55 -15.52 -11.23
CA MET A 612 -20.58 -16.38 -11.91
C MET A 612 -20.14 -17.56 -11.03
N VAL A 613 -19.85 -17.32 -9.75
CA VAL A 613 -19.53 -18.40 -8.80
C VAL A 613 -20.69 -19.38 -8.68
N ASN A 614 -21.94 -18.87 -8.50
CA ASN A 614 -23.11 -19.72 -8.39
C ASN A 614 -23.43 -20.49 -9.70
N GLU A 615 -23.14 -19.88 -10.85
CA GLU A 615 -23.29 -20.57 -12.15
C GLU A 615 -22.43 -21.85 -12.21
N TYR A 616 -21.15 -21.76 -11.77
CA TYR A 616 -20.24 -22.92 -11.73
C TYR A 616 -20.63 -23.93 -10.66
N ILE A 617 -21.20 -23.48 -9.53
CA ILE A 617 -21.78 -24.37 -8.53
C ILE A 617 -22.96 -25.16 -9.13
N PHE A 618 -23.88 -24.48 -9.78
CA PHE A 618 -25.08 -25.11 -10.38
C PHE A 618 -24.78 -26.01 -11.58
N LYS A 619 -23.71 -25.75 -12.31
CA LYS A 619 -23.22 -26.64 -13.37
C LYS A 619 -22.77 -28.00 -12.84
N GLY A 620 -22.40 -28.12 -11.56
CA GLY A 620 -21.96 -29.38 -10.98
C GLY A 620 -20.69 -29.92 -11.61
N VAL A 621 -19.67 -29.05 -11.73
CA VAL A 621 -18.38 -29.40 -12.35
C VAL A 621 -17.55 -30.29 -11.41
N ASP A 622 -16.97 -31.36 -11.93
CA ASP A 622 -16.07 -32.22 -11.15
C ASP A 622 -14.76 -31.46 -10.85
N VAL A 623 -14.28 -31.64 -9.61
CA VAL A 623 -13.00 -31.09 -9.16
C VAL A 623 -11.92 -32.15 -9.31
N ASP A 624 -11.04 -31.95 -10.28
CA ASP A 624 -9.92 -32.84 -10.58
C ASP A 624 -8.68 -32.41 -9.80
N VAL A 625 -8.06 -33.37 -9.12
CA VAL A 625 -6.88 -33.14 -8.27
C VAL A 625 -5.79 -34.07 -8.70
N LYS A 626 -4.63 -33.50 -9.12
CA LYS A 626 -3.47 -34.26 -9.57
C LYS A 626 -2.17 -33.72 -9.01
N GLU A 627 -1.23 -34.62 -8.75
CA GLU A 627 0.16 -34.26 -8.50
C GLU A 627 0.94 -34.36 -9.79
N MET A 628 1.76 -33.33 -10.08
CA MET A 628 2.58 -33.26 -11.29
C MET A 628 3.81 -32.38 -11.05
N PRO A 629 4.85 -32.42 -11.88
CA PRO A 629 5.97 -31.50 -11.84
C PRO A 629 5.52 -30.03 -11.92
N LYS A 630 6.15 -29.14 -11.15
CA LYS A 630 5.79 -27.69 -11.09
C LYS A 630 5.79 -27.05 -12.47
N GLU A 631 6.79 -27.36 -13.30
CA GLU A 631 6.88 -26.81 -14.68
C GLU A 631 5.71 -27.24 -15.57
N GLU A 632 5.27 -28.50 -15.45
CA GLU A 632 4.11 -29.02 -16.17
C GLU A 632 2.82 -28.33 -15.72
N ALA A 633 2.68 -28.12 -14.41
CA ALA A 633 1.52 -27.41 -13.84
C ALA A 633 1.42 -25.97 -14.35
N ILE A 634 2.53 -25.22 -14.35
CA ILE A 634 2.59 -23.84 -14.87
C ILE A 634 2.29 -23.81 -16.37
N SER A 635 2.87 -24.74 -17.14
CA SER A 635 2.62 -24.86 -18.59
C SER A 635 1.16 -25.22 -18.89
N ALA A 636 0.48 -25.91 -17.96
CA ALA A 636 -0.95 -26.22 -18.04
C ALA A 636 -1.86 -25.06 -17.59
N GLY A 637 -1.30 -23.87 -17.29
CA GLY A 637 -2.01 -22.66 -16.88
C GLY A 637 -2.36 -22.59 -15.40
N ALA A 638 -1.71 -23.37 -14.54
CA ALA A 638 -1.97 -23.31 -13.09
C ALA A 638 -1.44 -21.98 -12.52
N THR A 639 -2.27 -21.30 -11.73
CA THR A 639 -1.87 -20.13 -10.96
C THR A 639 -1.08 -20.56 -9.73
N ALA A 640 0.18 -20.13 -9.63
CA ALA A 640 1.03 -20.29 -8.46
C ALA A 640 0.91 -19.03 -7.58
N LEU A 641 0.33 -19.16 -6.40
CA LEU A 641 0.07 -18.04 -5.49
C LEU A 641 1.23 -17.72 -4.56
N PHE A 642 2.15 -18.70 -4.36
CA PHE A 642 3.27 -18.59 -3.40
C PHE A 642 4.50 -19.30 -3.97
N ASP A 643 5.14 -18.75 -4.99
CA ASP A 643 6.25 -19.39 -5.73
C ASP A 643 7.40 -19.90 -4.84
N GLU A 644 7.64 -19.26 -3.71
CA GLU A 644 8.73 -19.57 -2.77
C GLU A 644 8.51 -20.83 -1.92
N LYS A 645 7.32 -21.47 -1.96
CA LYS A 645 6.94 -22.56 -1.05
C LYS A 645 6.65 -23.90 -1.71
N TYR A 646 6.73 -23.98 -3.02
CA TYR A 646 6.38 -25.19 -3.75
C TYR A 646 7.63 -26.03 -4.03
N GLY A 647 7.56 -27.34 -3.73
CA GLY A 647 8.58 -28.32 -4.15
C GLY A 647 8.51 -28.63 -5.65
N ASP A 648 9.38 -29.54 -6.09
CA ASP A 648 9.46 -29.97 -7.51
C ASP A 648 8.18 -30.64 -8.01
N VAL A 649 7.42 -31.27 -7.11
CA VAL A 649 6.11 -31.87 -7.37
C VAL A 649 5.05 -31.08 -6.64
N VAL A 650 4.01 -30.64 -7.37
CA VAL A 650 2.93 -29.80 -6.88
C VAL A 650 1.57 -30.46 -7.06
N ARG A 651 0.66 -30.17 -6.16
CA ARG A 651 -0.74 -30.60 -6.24
C ARG A 651 -1.56 -29.52 -6.94
N VAL A 652 -2.14 -29.87 -8.09
CA VAL A 652 -2.99 -29.03 -8.93
C VAL A 652 -4.44 -29.35 -8.66
N VAL A 653 -5.23 -28.34 -8.33
CA VAL A 653 -6.70 -28.42 -8.19
C VAL A 653 -7.32 -27.71 -9.39
N ARG A 654 -8.12 -28.46 -10.15
CA ARG A 654 -8.76 -27.96 -11.38
C ARG A 654 -10.28 -28.07 -11.26
N VAL A 655 -10.97 -26.98 -11.56
CA VAL A 655 -12.42 -26.94 -11.69
C VAL A 655 -12.78 -26.62 -13.14
N GLY A 656 -12.87 -27.66 -13.95
CA GLY A 656 -13.02 -27.52 -15.41
C GLY A 656 -11.91 -26.67 -16.02
N ASP A 657 -12.29 -25.72 -16.90
CA ASP A 657 -11.38 -24.73 -17.46
C ASP A 657 -11.48 -23.35 -16.75
N PHE A 658 -12.23 -23.27 -15.67
CA PHE A 658 -12.51 -22.01 -15.00
C PHE A 658 -11.47 -21.64 -13.94
N SER A 659 -11.05 -22.60 -13.10
CA SER A 659 -10.00 -22.39 -12.11
C SER A 659 -9.00 -23.52 -12.15
N VAL A 660 -7.71 -23.18 -12.19
CA VAL A 660 -6.57 -24.12 -12.14
C VAL A 660 -5.53 -23.52 -11.21
N GLU A 661 -5.34 -24.11 -10.03
CA GLU A 661 -4.51 -23.53 -9.00
C GLU A 661 -3.65 -24.57 -8.30
N LEU A 662 -2.46 -24.13 -7.82
CA LEU A 662 -1.62 -24.95 -6.96
C LEU A 662 -2.18 -24.86 -5.53
N CYS A 663 -2.71 -25.95 -5.01
CA CYS A 663 -3.34 -25.97 -3.71
C CYS A 663 -3.17 -27.30 -2.94
N GLY A 664 -2.65 -27.21 -1.71
CA GLY A 664 -2.52 -28.35 -0.77
C GLY A 664 -3.74 -28.58 0.12
N GLY A 665 -4.81 -27.81 0.00
CA GLY A 665 -5.99 -27.90 0.85
C GLY A 665 -6.96 -29.00 0.46
N THR A 666 -8.04 -29.16 1.26
CA THR A 666 -9.09 -30.13 0.99
C THR A 666 -10.24 -29.49 0.19
N HIS A 667 -10.81 -30.23 -0.75
CA HIS A 667 -11.79 -29.72 -1.70
C HIS A 667 -12.96 -30.71 -1.88
N VAL A 668 -14.12 -30.15 -2.29
CA VAL A 668 -15.23 -30.99 -2.71
C VAL A 668 -14.88 -31.76 -3.98
N SER A 669 -15.45 -32.93 -4.19
CA SER A 669 -15.24 -33.69 -5.43
C SER A 669 -16.06 -33.16 -6.62
N ASN A 670 -17.11 -32.33 -6.35
CA ASN A 670 -17.96 -31.72 -7.37
C ASN A 670 -18.52 -30.41 -6.82
N THR A 671 -18.56 -29.38 -7.64
CA THR A 671 -18.97 -28.02 -7.21
C THR A 671 -20.41 -27.93 -6.72
N ALA A 672 -21.32 -28.84 -7.17
CA ALA A 672 -22.70 -28.86 -6.68
C ALA A 672 -22.79 -29.11 -5.16
N LYS A 673 -21.77 -29.73 -4.52
CA LYS A 673 -21.72 -29.92 -3.06
C LYS A 673 -21.62 -28.61 -2.28
N ILE A 674 -21.12 -27.55 -2.90
CA ILE A 674 -21.06 -26.21 -2.29
C ILE A 674 -22.48 -25.67 -2.03
N GLY A 675 -23.47 -26.06 -2.85
CA GLY A 675 -24.86 -25.71 -2.71
C GLY A 675 -25.17 -24.29 -3.18
N LEU A 676 -24.84 -23.30 -2.38
CA LEU A 676 -25.08 -21.88 -2.67
C LEU A 676 -23.89 -21.06 -2.14
N PHE A 677 -23.53 -20.00 -2.87
CA PHE A 677 -22.53 -19.02 -2.47
C PHE A 677 -23.18 -17.65 -2.31
N LYS A 678 -22.86 -16.93 -1.23
CA LYS A 678 -23.34 -15.57 -0.98
C LYS A 678 -22.23 -14.68 -0.45
N ILE A 679 -22.01 -13.56 -1.12
CA ILE A 679 -21.15 -12.49 -0.62
C ILE A 679 -21.93 -11.74 0.47
N GLU A 680 -21.36 -11.66 1.69
CA GLU A 680 -21.93 -10.89 2.78
C GLU A 680 -21.37 -9.47 2.84
N MET A 681 -20.08 -9.31 2.56
CA MET A 681 -19.42 -8.03 2.73
C MET A 681 -18.22 -7.87 1.76
N GLU A 682 -18.03 -6.64 1.29
CA GLU A 682 -16.82 -6.19 0.61
C GLU A 682 -16.27 -4.95 1.30
N THR A 683 -15.00 -4.98 1.72
CA THR A 683 -14.36 -3.92 2.50
C THR A 683 -12.92 -3.66 2.04
N SER A 684 -12.33 -2.55 2.49
CA SER A 684 -10.90 -2.28 2.31
C SER A 684 -10.10 -2.80 3.49
N VAL A 685 -9.02 -3.50 3.22
CA VAL A 685 -8.04 -3.94 4.24
C VAL A 685 -6.85 -2.99 4.31
N GLY A 686 -6.48 -2.45 3.16
CA GLY A 686 -5.36 -1.54 2.99
C GLY A 686 -5.49 -0.75 1.69
N SER A 687 -4.46 0.01 1.35
CA SER A 687 -4.43 0.67 0.04
C SER A 687 -4.22 -0.38 -1.05
N GLY A 688 -5.15 -0.42 -2.01
CA GLY A 688 -5.07 -1.38 -3.11
C GLY A 688 -5.41 -2.83 -2.76
N VAL A 689 -5.84 -3.13 -1.53
CA VAL A 689 -6.29 -4.46 -1.11
C VAL A 689 -7.75 -4.41 -0.67
N ARG A 690 -8.56 -5.23 -1.30
CA ARG A 690 -9.98 -5.42 -0.98
C ARG A 690 -10.18 -6.76 -0.32
N ARG A 691 -11.21 -6.87 0.50
CA ARG A 691 -11.63 -8.08 1.20
C ARG A 691 -13.06 -8.42 0.85
N ILE A 692 -13.28 -9.64 0.44
CA ILE A 692 -14.62 -10.26 0.39
C ILE A 692 -14.74 -11.25 1.54
N GLU A 693 -15.85 -11.15 2.27
CA GLU A 693 -16.32 -12.20 3.17
C GLU A 693 -17.57 -12.82 2.56
N ALA A 694 -17.59 -14.15 2.48
CA ALA A 694 -18.68 -14.89 1.87
C ALA A 694 -18.96 -16.19 2.63
N VAL A 695 -20.14 -16.74 2.39
CA VAL A 695 -20.63 -17.95 3.02
C VAL A 695 -21.18 -18.91 1.97
N THR A 696 -21.17 -20.21 2.30
CA THR A 696 -21.67 -21.25 1.40
C THR A 696 -22.74 -22.10 2.07
N ASN A 697 -23.35 -22.99 1.29
CA ASN A 697 -24.28 -24.03 1.73
C ASN A 697 -25.41 -23.50 2.60
N VAL A 698 -25.68 -24.16 3.72
CA VAL A 698 -26.78 -23.80 4.68
C VAL A 698 -26.61 -22.38 5.23
N ARG A 699 -25.36 -21.89 5.35
CA ARG A 699 -25.10 -20.54 5.82
C ARG A 699 -25.53 -19.48 4.80
N ALA A 700 -25.25 -19.71 3.52
CA ALA A 700 -25.72 -18.83 2.44
C ALA A 700 -27.26 -18.79 2.38
N TYR A 701 -27.91 -19.96 2.52
CA TYR A 701 -29.36 -20.01 2.63
C TYR A 701 -29.89 -19.22 3.83
N LYS A 702 -29.28 -19.39 5.01
CA LYS A 702 -29.68 -18.64 6.22
C LYS A 702 -29.47 -17.13 6.07
N ALA A 703 -28.41 -16.68 5.40
CA ALA A 703 -28.14 -15.28 5.12
C ALA A 703 -29.24 -14.67 4.23
N LEU A 704 -29.66 -15.38 3.16
CA LEU A 704 -30.77 -14.95 2.32
C LEU A 704 -32.10 -14.89 3.09
N ARG A 705 -32.40 -15.92 3.87
CA ARG A 705 -33.60 -15.96 4.68
C ARG A 705 -33.68 -14.84 5.71
N LYS A 706 -32.55 -14.53 6.37
CA LYS A 706 -32.47 -13.39 7.30
C LYS A 706 -32.79 -12.06 6.61
N SER A 707 -32.33 -11.90 5.37
CA SER A 707 -32.62 -10.69 4.57
C SER A 707 -34.12 -10.60 4.27
N GLU A 708 -34.75 -11.74 3.93
CA GLU A 708 -36.21 -11.83 3.70
C GLU A 708 -37.00 -11.50 4.97
N GLU A 709 -36.63 -12.10 6.11
CA GLU A 709 -37.21 -11.82 7.43
C GLU A 709 -37.11 -10.33 7.80
N THR A 710 -35.95 -9.71 7.55
CA THR A 710 -35.75 -8.28 7.81
C THR A 710 -36.65 -7.41 6.92
N LEU A 711 -36.85 -7.78 5.66
CA LEU A 711 -37.73 -7.07 4.76
C LEU A 711 -39.20 -7.23 5.19
N GLU A 712 -39.60 -8.40 5.69
CA GLU A 712 -40.93 -8.63 6.26
C GLU A 712 -41.19 -7.76 7.51
N GLU A 713 -40.19 -7.65 8.41
CA GLU A 713 -40.23 -6.75 9.56
C GLU A 713 -40.38 -5.29 9.13
N VAL A 714 -39.59 -4.82 8.14
CA VAL A 714 -39.70 -3.47 7.58
C VAL A 714 -41.06 -3.26 6.95
N GLY A 715 -41.58 -4.25 6.23
CA GLY A 715 -42.95 -4.23 5.66
C GLY A 715 -44.02 -4.06 6.73
N THR A 716 -43.88 -4.78 7.84
CA THR A 716 -44.80 -4.69 8.99
C THR A 716 -44.78 -3.29 9.63
N VAL A 717 -43.59 -2.73 9.88
CA VAL A 717 -43.41 -1.37 10.43
C VAL A 717 -44.06 -0.32 9.51
N LEU A 718 -43.86 -0.44 8.21
CA LEU A 718 -44.40 0.48 7.20
C LEU A 718 -45.88 0.22 6.89
N LYS A 719 -46.48 -0.83 7.47
CA LYS A 719 -47.85 -1.29 7.15
C LYS A 719 -48.02 -1.57 5.64
N ALA A 720 -47.04 -2.17 5.03
CA ALA A 720 -47.06 -2.64 3.66
C ALA A 720 -47.55 -4.12 3.63
N ASN A 721 -48.74 -4.34 3.14
CA ASN A 721 -49.33 -5.68 3.09
C ASN A 721 -48.87 -6.52 1.88
N ASP A 722 -48.05 -5.94 1.02
CA ASP A 722 -47.47 -6.57 -0.17
C ASP A 722 -45.98 -6.32 -0.16
N PHE A 723 -45.21 -7.40 -0.17
CA PHE A 723 -43.76 -7.39 -0.16
C PHE A 723 -43.16 -6.54 -1.30
N ASN A 724 -43.77 -6.61 -2.50
CA ASN A 724 -43.35 -5.85 -3.67
C ASN A 724 -43.59 -4.33 -3.54
N LYS A 725 -44.38 -3.89 -2.54
CA LYS A 725 -44.72 -2.48 -2.31
C LYS A 725 -44.02 -1.85 -1.13
N ILE A 726 -43.05 -2.56 -0.49
CA ILE A 726 -42.32 -2.04 0.66
C ILE A 726 -41.57 -0.75 0.30
N VAL A 727 -40.90 -0.73 -0.86
CA VAL A 727 -40.15 0.44 -1.33
C VAL A 727 -41.10 1.61 -1.59
N GLU A 728 -42.18 1.41 -2.34
CA GLU A 728 -43.19 2.43 -2.63
C GLU A 728 -43.78 3.01 -1.34
N LYS A 729 -44.04 2.15 -0.35
CA LYS A 729 -44.56 2.56 0.94
C LYS A 729 -43.54 3.35 1.76
N ALA A 730 -42.30 2.96 1.74
CA ALA A 730 -41.19 3.71 2.38
C ALA A 730 -41.02 5.10 1.76
N GLU A 731 -41.01 5.22 0.43
CA GLU A 731 -40.95 6.49 -0.29
C GLU A 731 -42.17 7.40 0.02
N SER A 732 -43.37 6.83 0.01
CA SER A 732 -44.59 7.56 0.37
C SER A 732 -44.54 8.05 1.83
N THR A 733 -44.04 7.24 2.76
CA THR A 733 -43.90 7.63 4.16
C THR A 733 -42.86 8.77 4.31
N MET A 734 -41.75 8.69 3.64
CA MET A 734 -40.71 9.75 3.64
C MET A 734 -41.27 11.07 3.04
N THR A 735 -42.01 10.96 1.96
CA THR A 735 -42.67 12.13 1.34
C THR A 735 -43.67 12.78 2.31
N THR A 736 -44.47 11.96 3.00
CA THR A 736 -45.42 12.42 4.01
C THR A 736 -44.70 13.12 5.17
N LEU A 737 -43.64 12.50 5.70
CA LEU A 737 -42.81 13.11 6.77
C LEU A 737 -42.23 14.47 6.37
N ASN A 738 -41.73 14.58 5.17
CA ASN A 738 -41.16 15.85 4.65
C ASN A 738 -42.27 16.90 4.50
N THR A 739 -43.44 16.51 4.06
CA THR A 739 -44.63 17.41 3.92
C THR A 739 -45.09 17.88 5.31
N MET A 740 -45.24 16.96 6.27
CA MET A 740 -45.62 17.30 7.64
C MET A 740 -44.61 18.22 8.31
N LYS A 741 -43.32 18.01 8.09
CA LYS A 741 -42.25 18.88 8.60
C LYS A 741 -42.40 20.31 8.08
N LYS A 742 -42.64 20.49 6.78
CA LYS A 742 -42.87 21.82 6.16
C LYS A 742 -44.14 22.47 6.68
N GLU A 743 -45.19 21.67 6.90
CA GLU A 743 -46.47 22.15 7.45
C GLU A 743 -46.29 22.61 8.91
N ILE A 744 -45.55 21.86 9.74
CA ILE A 744 -45.22 22.25 11.11
C ILE A 744 -44.43 23.58 11.11
N GLU A 745 -43.42 23.73 10.26
CA GLU A 745 -42.63 24.97 10.12
C GLU A 745 -43.55 26.15 9.72
N THR A 746 -44.49 25.90 8.78
CA THR A 746 -45.44 26.94 8.33
C THR A 746 -46.43 27.31 9.43
N LEU A 747 -46.98 26.33 10.15
CA LEU A 747 -47.92 26.56 11.25
C LEU A 747 -47.23 27.26 12.42
N THR A 748 -45.99 26.89 12.73
CA THR A 748 -45.19 27.55 13.75
C THR A 748 -44.95 29.03 13.39
N SER A 749 -44.61 29.30 12.14
CA SER A 749 -44.43 30.69 11.65
C SER A 749 -45.75 31.49 11.73
N LYS A 750 -46.86 30.91 11.36
CA LYS A 750 -48.23 31.54 11.47
C LYS A 750 -48.58 31.81 12.95
N LEU A 751 -48.30 30.85 13.84
CA LEU A 751 -48.55 31.02 15.29
C LEU A 751 -47.75 32.19 15.83
N ASN A 752 -46.43 32.23 15.51
CA ASN A 752 -45.56 33.32 15.93
C ASN A 752 -46.02 34.69 15.41
N ALA A 753 -46.51 34.75 14.17
CA ALA A 753 -47.07 35.99 13.58
C ALA A 753 -48.38 36.46 14.25
N LEU A 754 -49.25 35.51 14.64
CA LEU A 754 -50.46 35.79 15.40
C LEU A 754 -50.18 36.25 16.83
N GLU A 755 -49.23 35.65 17.51
CA GLU A 755 -48.77 36.08 18.83
C GLU A 755 -48.16 37.48 18.77
N ALA A 756 -47.36 37.79 17.77
CA ALA A 756 -46.79 39.12 17.55
C ALA A 756 -47.90 40.19 17.31
N LYS A 757 -48.95 39.85 16.56
CA LYS A 757 -50.09 40.74 16.31
C LYS A 757 -50.92 41.06 17.55
N ASN A 758 -51.09 40.06 18.43
CA ASN A 758 -51.81 40.23 19.67
C ASN A 758 -51.02 41.08 20.71
N GLN A 759 -49.71 41.00 20.69
CA GLN A 759 -48.82 41.78 21.55
C GLN A 759 -48.61 43.21 21.09
N ALA A 760 -48.70 43.51 19.80
CA ALA A 760 -48.62 44.86 19.24
C ALA A 760 -49.76 45.81 19.78
N SER A 761 -50.79 45.23 20.39
CA SER A 761 -51.84 46.02 21.06
C SER A 761 -51.46 46.58 22.43
N GLN A 762 -50.28 46.25 22.95
CA GLN A 762 -49.78 46.73 24.29
C GLN A 762 -48.72 47.82 24.19
N VAL A 763 -48.64 48.54 23.06
CA VAL A 763 -47.73 49.68 22.90
C VAL A 763 -48.21 50.84 23.76
N GLU A 764 -47.32 51.35 24.60
CA GLU A 764 -47.57 52.58 25.39
C GLU A 764 -46.62 53.69 24.91
N GLU A 765 -46.98 54.95 25.21
CA GLU A 765 -46.11 56.12 24.91
C GLU A 765 -45.47 56.63 26.23
N VAL A 766 -44.11 56.63 26.25
CA VAL A 766 -43.31 57.07 27.39
C VAL A 766 -42.45 58.25 26.91
N ASN A 767 -42.71 59.45 27.48
CA ASN A 767 -41.98 60.69 27.10
C ASN A 767 -41.90 60.96 25.59
N GLY A 768 -42.98 60.64 24.83
CA GLY A 768 -43.04 60.84 23.41
C GLY A 768 -42.39 59.73 22.54
N VAL A 769 -41.97 58.61 23.21
CA VAL A 769 -41.37 57.41 22.57
C VAL A 769 -42.32 56.24 22.74
N LYS A 770 -42.61 55.54 21.65
CA LYS A 770 -43.40 54.26 21.72
C LYS A 770 -42.57 53.21 22.43
N PHE A 771 -43.15 52.61 23.41
CA PHE A 771 -42.50 51.55 24.22
C PHE A 771 -43.34 50.28 24.22
N LEU A 772 -42.72 49.19 23.92
CA LEU A 772 -43.36 47.84 23.99
C LEU A 772 -42.58 46.94 24.97
N TYR A 773 -43.24 46.45 25.97
CA TYR A 773 -42.73 45.40 26.85
C TYR A 773 -43.56 44.11 26.68
N THR A 774 -42.85 42.96 26.59
CA THR A 774 -43.52 41.69 26.59
C THR A 774 -42.64 40.63 27.23
N HIS A 775 -43.28 39.65 27.89
CA HIS A 775 -42.62 38.43 28.40
C HIS A 775 -43.07 37.25 27.55
N VAL A 776 -42.12 36.36 27.24
CA VAL A 776 -42.40 35.15 26.44
C VAL A 776 -41.69 33.92 27.05
N GLU A 777 -42.31 32.74 26.87
CA GLU A 777 -41.71 31.44 27.25
C GLU A 777 -41.16 30.77 26.01
N LYS A 778 -40.01 31.29 25.48
CA LYS A 778 -39.36 30.82 24.24
C LYS A 778 -37.86 30.80 24.42
N ASP A 779 -37.16 29.98 23.66
CA ASP A 779 -35.72 29.96 23.65
C ASP A 779 -35.10 31.33 23.26
N ASN A 780 -33.80 31.49 23.58
CA ASN A 780 -33.12 32.76 23.33
C ASN A 780 -33.12 33.21 21.88
N ALA A 781 -33.08 32.27 20.93
CA ALA A 781 -33.05 32.59 19.50
C ALA A 781 -34.42 33.11 19.04
N ALA A 782 -35.49 32.46 19.46
CA ALA A 782 -36.86 32.84 19.16
C ALA A 782 -37.22 34.17 19.85
N ALA A 783 -36.90 34.35 21.13
CA ALA A 783 -37.18 35.59 21.84
C ALA A 783 -36.38 36.79 21.26
N LYS A 784 -35.15 36.58 20.85
CA LYS A 784 -34.32 37.55 20.16
C LYS A 784 -34.91 37.95 18.82
N GLN A 785 -35.39 36.97 18.02
CA GLN A 785 -36.04 37.25 16.75
C GLN A 785 -37.34 38.07 16.93
N MET A 786 -38.13 37.73 17.95
CA MET A 786 -39.32 38.48 18.31
C MET A 786 -39.01 39.95 18.66
N ALA A 787 -37.91 40.19 19.38
CA ALA A 787 -37.52 41.59 19.69
C ALA A 787 -37.14 42.37 18.43
N PHE A 788 -36.56 41.73 17.42
CA PHE A 788 -36.32 42.35 16.12
C PHE A 788 -37.63 42.65 15.37
N ASP A 789 -38.52 41.64 15.31
CA ASP A 789 -39.79 41.75 14.60
C ASP A 789 -40.66 42.84 15.20
N PHE A 790 -40.76 42.93 16.52
CA PHE A 790 -41.49 43.99 17.23
C PHE A 790 -40.86 45.38 17.01
N ARG A 791 -39.54 45.49 17.08
CA ARG A 791 -38.85 46.74 16.78
C ARG A 791 -39.20 47.25 15.35
N ASP A 792 -39.16 46.33 14.35
CA ASP A 792 -39.41 46.66 12.96
C ASP A 792 -40.91 47.04 12.74
N GLN A 793 -41.81 46.40 13.48
CA GLN A 793 -43.28 46.73 13.44
C GLN A 793 -43.60 48.07 14.12
N LEU A 794 -42.84 48.43 15.18
CA LEU A 794 -43.09 49.67 15.93
C LEU A 794 -42.82 50.94 15.10
N GLY A 795 -41.98 50.83 14.10
CA GLY A 795 -41.56 51.87 13.17
C GLY A 795 -40.66 52.93 13.80
N SER A 796 -41.00 53.48 14.95
CA SER A 796 -40.19 54.36 15.81
C SER A 796 -40.49 54.05 17.28
N GLY A 797 -39.50 53.56 18.04
CA GLY A 797 -39.71 53.21 19.45
C GLY A 797 -38.65 52.29 20.04
N VAL A 798 -38.93 51.83 21.26
CA VAL A 798 -38.13 50.92 22.05
C VAL A 798 -38.93 49.69 22.40
N VAL A 799 -38.33 48.51 22.21
CA VAL A 799 -38.89 47.23 22.53
C VAL A 799 -38.05 46.52 23.60
N VAL A 800 -38.69 45.98 24.61
CA VAL A 800 -38.11 45.11 25.62
C VAL A 800 -38.83 43.76 25.58
N VAL A 801 -38.12 42.71 25.23
CA VAL A 801 -38.63 41.34 25.31
C VAL A 801 -37.87 40.58 26.41
N THR A 802 -38.58 40.00 27.34
CA THR A 802 -38.00 39.09 28.33
C THR A 802 -38.41 37.66 28.07
N SER A 803 -37.55 36.70 28.35
CA SER A 803 -37.85 35.31 28.17
C SER A 803 -37.42 34.46 29.37
N THR A 804 -38.25 33.51 29.78
CA THR A 804 -37.91 32.43 30.67
C THR A 804 -38.12 31.09 29.96
N PHE A 805 -37.03 30.37 29.74
CA PHE A 805 -37.06 29.08 29.04
C PHE A 805 -36.07 28.12 29.68
N GLU A 806 -36.50 26.92 30.07
CA GLU A 806 -35.68 25.88 30.70
C GLU A 806 -34.84 26.39 31.88
N GLY A 807 -35.46 27.28 32.71
CA GLY A 807 -34.81 27.85 33.90
C GLY A 807 -33.78 28.95 33.61
N LYS A 808 -33.66 29.39 32.35
CA LYS A 808 -32.82 30.54 31.95
C LYS A 808 -33.67 31.77 31.71
N ASN A 809 -33.25 32.86 32.30
CA ASN A 809 -33.93 34.17 32.16
C ASN A 809 -33.08 35.09 31.29
N SER A 810 -33.69 35.62 30.23
CA SER A 810 -33.02 36.50 29.27
C SER A 810 -33.86 37.71 28.97
N TYR A 811 -33.23 38.79 28.54
CA TYR A 811 -33.91 39.99 28.07
C TYR A 811 -33.20 40.60 26.89
N PHE A 812 -34.01 41.14 25.99
CA PHE A 812 -33.59 41.73 24.72
C PHE A 812 -34.18 43.14 24.61
N VAL A 813 -33.35 44.12 24.25
CA VAL A 813 -33.76 45.51 24.05
C VAL A 813 -33.42 45.91 22.61
N GLY A 814 -34.45 46.24 21.85
CA GLY A 814 -34.32 46.74 20.50
C GLY A 814 -34.74 48.22 20.43
N ILE A 815 -33.99 49.06 19.72
CA ILE A 815 -34.28 50.46 19.49
C ILE A 815 -34.30 50.70 17.97
N THR A 816 -35.29 51.40 17.46
CA THR A 816 -35.34 51.79 16.06
C THR A 816 -34.24 52.77 15.67
N LYS A 817 -33.73 52.69 14.45
CA LYS A 817 -32.53 53.41 14.00
C LYS A 817 -32.61 54.92 14.19
N ASP A 818 -33.78 55.52 14.03
CA ASP A 818 -34.05 56.95 14.18
C ASP A 818 -33.78 57.41 15.62
N LEU A 819 -34.00 56.56 16.61
CA LEU A 819 -33.82 56.88 18.04
C LEU A 819 -32.40 56.53 18.58
N THR A 820 -31.55 55.86 17.82
CA THR A 820 -30.23 55.41 18.30
C THR A 820 -29.24 56.55 18.57
N ASN A 821 -29.45 57.75 18.07
CA ASN A 821 -28.66 58.93 18.41
C ASN A 821 -28.97 59.46 19.81
N THR A 822 -30.21 59.32 20.28
CA THR A 822 -30.69 59.83 21.58
C THR A 822 -30.59 58.72 22.65
N TYR A 823 -31.00 57.51 22.32
CA TYR A 823 -31.05 56.34 23.22
C TYR A 823 -30.15 55.24 22.71
N LYS A 824 -29.57 54.46 23.61
CA LYS A 824 -28.70 53.33 23.23
C LYS A 824 -29.16 52.05 23.98
N ALA A 825 -29.45 50.98 23.26
CA ALA A 825 -29.92 49.73 23.83
C ALA A 825 -28.98 49.15 24.88
N GLY A 826 -27.66 49.31 24.73
CA GLY A 826 -26.67 48.90 25.74
C GLY A 826 -26.80 49.65 27.04
N VAL A 827 -27.24 50.94 27.05
CA VAL A 827 -27.49 51.73 28.28
C VAL A 827 -28.76 51.22 28.96
N LEU A 828 -29.81 50.93 28.16
CA LEU A 828 -31.07 50.41 28.71
C LEU A 828 -30.90 48.99 29.30
N VAL A 829 -30.16 48.12 28.63
CA VAL A 829 -29.78 46.79 29.19
C VAL A 829 -28.94 46.94 30.46
N LYS A 830 -28.06 47.95 30.54
CA LYS A 830 -27.29 48.22 31.76
C LYS A 830 -28.20 48.63 32.94
N ALA A 831 -29.21 49.44 32.67
CA ALA A 831 -30.22 49.78 33.70
C ALA A 831 -31.01 48.54 34.17
N MET A 832 -31.34 47.60 33.29
CA MET A 832 -31.94 46.33 33.64
C MET A 832 -30.98 45.43 34.45
N ASN A 833 -29.70 45.37 34.08
CA ASN A 833 -28.68 44.61 34.80
C ASN A 833 -28.55 45.06 36.24
N GLU A 834 -28.61 46.36 36.52
CA GLU A 834 -28.49 46.94 37.87
C GLU A 834 -29.66 46.56 38.78
N VAL A 835 -30.87 46.37 38.24
CA VAL A 835 -32.05 45.96 38.99
C VAL A 835 -32.16 44.43 39.15
N LEU A 836 -31.80 43.70 38.10
CA LEU A 836 -32.00 42.24 38.02
C LEU A 836 -30.75 41.44 38.42
N ASP A 837 -29.67 42.07 38.90
CA ASP A 837 -28.35 41.47 39.11
C ASP A 837 -27.86 40.71 37.88
N GLY A 838 -28.21 41.24 36.73
CA GLY A 838 -27.98 40.63 35.42
C GLY A 838 -26.64 41.00 34.79
N ARG A 839 -26.33 40.37 33.71
CA ARG A 839 -25.16 40.68 32.87
C ARG A 839 -25.57 40.72 31.38
N GLY A 840 -25.07 41.71 30.67
CA GLY A 840 -25.35 41.84 29.28
C GLY A 840 -24.88 43.16 28.71
N GLY A 841 -25.08 43.38 27.42
CA GLY A 841 -24.73 44.56 26.67
C GLY A 841 -24.99 44.36 25.18
N GLY A 842 -24.60 45.30 24.36
CA GLY A 842 -24.79 45.23 22.93
C GLY A 842 -24.46 46.49 22.17
N LYS A 843 -24.96 46.55 20.94
CA LYS A 843 -24.83 47.70 20.03
C LYS A 843 -25.88 48.79 20.37
N PRO A 844 -25.73 50.00 19.83
CA PRO A 844 -26.68 51.08 20.06
C PRO A 844 -28.15 50.77 19.71
N ASP A 845 -28.37 49.97 18.70
CA ASP A 845 -29.68 49.59 18.17
C ASP A 845 -30.26 48.28 18.77
N PHE A 846 -29.40 47.46 19.38
CA PHE A 846 -29.80 46.19 19.96
C PHE A 846 -28.85 45.70 21.05
N ALA A 847 -29.40 45.35 22.18
CA ALA A 847 -28.62 44.75 23.30
C ALA A 847 -29.40 43.63 23.96
N GLN A 848 -28.67 42.72 24.64
CA GLN A 848 -29.25 41.57 25.35
C GLN A 848 -28.54 41.33 26.65
N GLY A 849 -29.28 40.71 27.60
CA GLY A 849 -28.73 40.32 28.87
C GLY A 849 -29.44 39.10 29.43
N GLY A 850 -28.90 38.56 30.52
CA GLY A 850 -29.50 37.48 31.30
C GLY A 850 -29.39 37.77 32.78
N ALA A 851 -30.35 37.27 33.53
CA ALA A 851 -30.45 37.45 34.99
C ALA A 851 -30.74 36.12 35.71
N PRO A 852 -30.36 35.99 37.02
CA PRO A 852 -30.70 34.81 37.82
C PRO A 852 -32.21 34.61 37.96
N THR A 853 -32.96 35.69 38.16
CA THR A 853 -34.42 35.72 38.24
C THR A 853 -34.98 36.92 37.46
N LEU A 854 -36.28 36.92 37.18
CA LEU A 854 -37.03 38.05 36.68
C LEU A 854 -38.06 38.60 37.72
N ASP A 855 -37.87 38.29 39.02
CA ASP A 855 -38.79 38.70 40.06
C ASP A 855 -38.98 40.21 40.18
N LYS A 856 -37.97 40.98 39.82
CA LYS A 856 -38.00 42.46 39.78
C LYS A 856 -38.13 43.04 38.40
N ILE A 857 -38.79 42.32 37.48
CA ILE A 857 -38.85 42.75 36.06
C ILE A 857 -39.63 44.06 35.93
N ASP A 858 -40.66 44.26 36.71
CA ASP A 858 -41.45 45.53 36.66
C ASP A 858 -40.57 46.73 37.06
N GLU A 859 -39.69 46.57 38.07
CA GLU A 859 -38.74 47.64 38.46
C GLU A 859 -37.68 47.86 37.35
N ALA A 860 -37.23 46.80 36.73
CA ALA A 860 -36.27 46.86 35.62
C ALA A 860 -36.88 47.55 34.39
N VAL A 861 -38.11 47.23 34.04
CA VAL A 861 -38.87 47.90 32.98
C VAL A 861 -39.11 49.38 33.29
N ALA A 862 -39.45 49.72 34.57
CA ALA A 862 -39.58 51.08 35.03
C ALA A 862 -38.22 51.86 34.94
N ALA A 863 -37.10 51.19 35.28
CA ALA A 863 -35.78 51.79 35.10
C ALA A 863 -35.44 52.04 33.62
N VAL A 864 -35.86 51.20 32.69
CA VAL A 864 -35.75 51.47 31.24
C VAL A 864 -36.60 52.67 30.88
N LYS A 865 -37.87 52.70 31.26
CA LYS A 865 -38.81 53.82 30.97
C LYS A 865 -38.32 55.16 31.55
N SER A 866 -37.65 55.18 32.68
CA SER A 866 -37.06 56.41 33.26
C SER A 866 -35.86 56.96 32.49
N LYS A 867 -35.30 56.18 31.57
CA LYS A 867 -34.18 56.56 30.69
C LYS A 867 -34.61 56.99 29.31
N LEU A 868 -35.88 56.78 28.98
CA LEU A 868 -36.55 57.29 27.76
C LEU A 868 -37.16 58.64 28.08
#